data_6afe749902eff6c128ad36fc733b31dd
#
_entry.id   6afe749902eff6c128ad36fc733b31dd
#
_cell.length_a   1.000
_cell.length_b   1.000
_cell.length_c   1.000
_cell.angle_alpha   90.00
_cell.angle_beta   90.00
_cell.angle_gamma   90.00
#
_symmetry.space_group_name_H-M   'P 1'
#
loop_
_entity.id
_entity.type
_entity.pdbx_description
1 polymer ?
#
loop_
_entity_poly.entity_id
_entity_poly.type
_entity_poly.pdbx_seq_one_letter_code
_entity_poly.pdbx_strand_id
1 'polypeptide(L)'
;MNEIRNELNEAQWEAVRYLDGPELVIAGAGSGKTRVLTYKIAFLLEHGMCPWNILALTFTNKAAREMRERIVRQVGEEKSRGLVMGTFHSVFARILRREAQAIGFNERFTIYDQDDSRSLVKTIIREMQLDEKKYTPKDVANIISRAKERLLTPSAFRSDRQSTEAMQMARMTSVGAIYERYQERLRQSNAMDFDDLLMQTYLLFQNNEEVRLRYVQKFQYVLVDEYQDTNFAQHAIIRQLTKENGRLCVVGDDAQSIYSFRGANIENILKLEEVFPSLRIFKLEQNYRSTQNIVNAANSVIAKNRRQYEKKVFSTNDVGDPIYVLTTVSDLEEADVVVRKIAANHRNYAYRDMAILYRTNAQSRTFEEAMRRVRIPYRIYGGLSFYQRKEVKDVIAYCRVTVNPYDEEALRRIINYPARGIGNTTLTRLSECAGVLGCGLWQVLLDMPSMLDVSAGAKKKLIAFRDLIKMYIAMEAEMPASELMSKIIRTSGIYEDLWHSSDPDDISRQENVQELINACTAFEEAQRETGDETLMRYYLQEVSLLTDMDQEDSEGDDKVTLMTIHAAKGLEFPVVHVVGMEEEIFPGEHASDSPKSLEEERRLFYVALTRAGSLCYLSHARMRRRYGQTNFQTPSRFLKDIDSRLIRAQRMTFGR
;
A
#
# COMPACT_ATOMS: atom_id res chain seq x y z
N MET A 1 20.37 25.64 -15.37
CA MET A 1 19.55 25.39 -16.58
C MET A 1 20.23 24.47 -17.60
N ASN A 2 21.46 24.75 -18.01
CA ASN A 2 22.17 23.88 -18.97
C ASN A 2 22.45 22.47 -18.43
N GLU A 3 22.65 22.31 -17.13
CA GLU A 3 22.88 21.01 -16.50
C GLU A 3 21.64 20.11 -16.55
N ILE A 4 20.46 20.63 -16.18
CA ILE A 4 19.19 19.88 -16.22
C ILE A 4 18.88 19.39 -17.66
N ARG A 5 19.08 20.27 -18.65
CA ARG A 5 18.81 19.91 -20.05
C ARG A 5 19.71 18.80 -20.55
N ASN A 6 20.99 18.82 -20.19
CA ASN A 6 21.98 17.85 -20.69
C ASN A 6 21.75 16.42 -20.17
N GLU A 7 21.00 16.29 -19.10
CA GLU A 7 20.67 14.99 -18.52
C GLU A 7 19.36 14.38 -19.04
N LEU A 8 18.59 15.11 -19.84
CA LEU A 8 17.28 14.70 -20.34
C LEU A 8 17.30 14.53 -21.87
N ASN A 9 16.56 13.54 -22.37
CA ASN A 9 16.28 13.50 -23.80
C ASN A 9 15.25 14.60 -24.17
N GLU A 10 15.06 14.84 -25.47
CA GLU A 10 14.20 15.93 -25.96
C GLU A 10 12.75 15.79 -25.45
N ALA A 11 12.16 14.58 -25.49
CA ALA A 11 10.79 14.36 -25.01
C ALA A 11 10.65 14.61 -23.50
N GLN A 12 11.64 14.19 -22.71
CA GLN A 12 11.67 14.45 -21.28
C GLN A 12 11.83 15.94 -21.00
N TRP A 13 12.70 16.62 -21.74
CA TRP A 13 12.91 18.06 -21.60
C TRP A 13 11.66 18.86 -21.95
N GLU A 14 10.99 18.54 -23.06
CA GLU A 14 9.72 19.17 -23.42
C GLU A 14 8.67 19.07 -22.32
N ALA A 15 8.53 17.90 -21.70
CA ALA A 15 7.64 17.71 -20.56
C ALA A 15 8.08 18.52 -19.33
N VAL A 16 9.38 18.53 -18.99
CA VAL A 16 9.90 19.25 -17.83
C VAL A 16 9.72 20.77 -17.95
N ARG A 17 9.92 21.34 -19.11
CA ARG A 17 9.84 22.81 -19.31
C ARG A 17 8.42 23.36 -19.49
N TYR A 18 7.43 22.51 -19.74
CA TYR A 18 6.05 22.95 -19.96
C TYR A 18 5.39 23.39 -18.66
N LEU A 19 4.93 24.64 -18.57
CA LEU A 19 4.31 25.24 -17.39
C LEU A 19 2.95 25.93 -17.70
N ASP A 20 2.52 25.93 -18.96
CA ASP A 20 1.40 26.76 -19.44
C ASP A 20 0.02 26.18 -19.14
N GLY A 21 -0.07 24.97 -18.59
CA GLY A 21 -1.34 24.32 -18.30
C GLY A 21 -1.19 22.90 -17.75
N PRO A 22 -2.30 22.15 -17.68
CA PRO A 22 -2.27 20.77 -17.25
C PRO A 22 -1.55 19.91 -18.29
N GLU A 23 -0.77 18.94 -17.80
CA GLU A 23 -0.04 18.02 -18.65
C GLU A 23 -0.18 16.57 -18.18
N LEU A 24 -0.18 15.67 -19.16
CA LEU A 24 -0.13 14.24 -18.97
C LEU A 24 1.14 13.71 -19.67
N VAL A 25 2.01 13.10 -18.88
CA VAL A 25 3.20 12.41 -19.38
C VAL A 25 2.91 10.90 -19.44
N ILE A 26 2.62 10.41 -20.64
CA ILE A 26 2.44 8.97 -20.90
C ILE A 26 3.82 8.36 -21.12
N ALA A 27 4.21 7.46 -20.25
CA ALA A 27 5.58 6.97 -20.17
C ALA A 27 5.62 5.45 -20.18
N GLY A 28 6.30 4.86 -21.13
CA GLY A 28 6.54 3.41 -21.15
C GLY A 28 7.34 2.93 -19.94
N ALA A 29 7.34 1.61 -19.71
CA ALA A 29 8.19 1.02 -18.68
C ALA A 29 9.66 1.39 -18.92
N GLY A 30 10.40 1.75 -17.87
CA GLY A 30 11.83 2.08 -17.97
C GLY A 30 12.17 3.37 -18.75
N SER A 31 11.18 4.25 -19.02
CA SER A 31 11.39 5.50 -19.79
C SER A 31 11.78 6.72 -18.93
N GLY A 32 11.94 6.53 -17.62
CA GLY A 32 12.36 7.62 -16.72
C GLY A 32 11.21 8.48 -16.21
N LYS A 33 10.02 7.93 -15.95
CA LYS A 33 8.87 8.62 -15.32
C LYS A 33 9.26 9.49 -14.12
N THR A 34 9.83 8.85 -13.11
CA THR A 34 10.28 9.53 -11.87
C THR A 34 11.35 10.57 -12.16
N ARG A 35 12.19 10.37 -13.19
CA ARG A 35 13.19 11.35 -13.61
C ARG A 35 12.52 12.64 -14.09
N VAL A 36 11.51 12.56 -14.95
CA VAL A 36 10.78 13.73 -15.41
C VAL A 36 10.14 14.49 -14.23
N LEU A 37 9.51 13.79 -13.29
CA LEU A 37 8.92 14.43 -12.10
C LEU A 37 9.95 15.14 -11.22
N THR A 38 11.08 14.49 -10.93
CA THR A 38 12.13 15.09 -10.09
C THR A 38 12.77 16.29 -10.76
N TYR A 39 13.05 16.22 -12.08
CA TYR A 39 13.59 17.33 -12.83
C TYR A 39 12.60 18.47 -13.02
N LYS A 40 11.30 18.17 -13.12
CA LYS A 40 10.26 19.20 -13.14
C LYS A 40 10.16 19.96 -11.84
N ILE A 41 10.24 19.26 -10.70
CA ILE A 41 10.27 19.90 -9.37
C ILE A 41 11.52 20.77 -9.26
N ALA A 42 12.69 20.27 -9.66
CA ALA A 42 13.93 21.04 -9.68
C ALA A 42 13.80 22.29 -10.56
N PHE A 43 13.21 22.15 -11.74
CA PHE A 43 12.95 23.24 -12.66
C PHE A 43 12.02 24.32 -12.08
N LEU A 44 10.94 23.93 -11.40
CA LEU A 44 10.01 24.82 -10.73
C LEU A 44 10.73 25.62 -9.60
N LEU A 45 11.53 24.93 -8.78
CA LEU A 45 12.31 25.57 -7.70
C LEU A 45 13.36 26.56 -8.23
N GLU A 46 14.06 26.20 -9.31
CA GLU A 46 15.01 27.11 -9.98
C GLU A 46 14.35 28.35 -10.60
N HIS A 47 13.08 28.23 -11.01
CA HIS A 47 12.29 29.36 -11.53
C HIS A 47 11.59 30.17 -10.43
N GLY A 48 11.99 29.99 -9.18
CA GLY A 48 11.54 30.82 -8.06
C GLY A 48 10.22 30.40 -7.43
N MET A 49 9.68 29.21 -7.77
CA MET A 49 8.52 28.68 -7.05
C MET A 49 8.93 28.23 -5.66
N CYS A 50 8.22 28.68 -4.63
CA CYS A 50 8.50 28.27 -3.27
C CYS A 50 8.21 26.79 -3.06
N PRO A 51 9.08 26.03 -2.34
CA PRO A 51 8.90 24.59 -2.17
C PRO A 51 7.56 24.21 -1.51
N TRP A 52 7.06 25.01 -0.57
CA TRP A 52 5.75 24.77 0.07
C TRP A 52 4.53 25.00 -0.84
N ASN A 53 4.75 25.56 -2.03
CA ASN A 53 3.72 25.76 -3.06
C ASN A 53 3.64 24.58 -4.06
N ILE A 54 4.53 23.62 -3.93
CA ILE A 54 4.58 22.42 -4.76
C ILE A 54 4.03 21.24 -3.95
N LEU A 55 3.04 20.55 -4.51
CA LEU A 55 2.49 19.30 -3.99
C LEU A 55 2.89 18.15 -4.91
N ALA A 56 3.67 17.18 -4.40
CA ALA A 56 4.06 15.98 -5.12
C ALA A 56 3.47 14.72 -4.46
N LEU A 57 2.63 13.99 -5.18
CA LEU A 57 1.92 12.81 -4.69
C LEU A 57 2.44 11.55 -5.37
N THR A 58 2.68 10.51 -4.57
CA THR A 58 3.07 9.18 -5.04
C THR A 58 2.21 8.08 -4.39
N PHE A 59 2.44 6.81 -4.77
CA PHE A 59 1.68 5.68 -4.22
C PHE A 59 2.35 5.02 -3.01
N THR A 60 3.68 5.03 -2.91
CA THR A 60 4.41 4.37 -1.81
C THR A 60 5.33 5.35 -1.10
N ASN A 61 5.56 5.11 0.20
CA ASN A 61 6.50 5.92 0.99
C ASN A 61 7.93 5.76 0.47
N LYS A 62 8.30 4.56 0.00
CA LYS A 62 9.60 4.32 -0.64
C LYS A 62 9.79 5.22 -1.85
N ALA A 63 8.81 5.30 -2.76
CA ALA A 63 8.89 6.18 -3.93
C ALA A 63 8.98 7.67 -3.51
N ALA A 64 8.25 8.09 -2.47
CA ALA A 64 8.33 9.44 -1.94
C ALA A 64 9.73 9.76 -1.39
N ARG A 65 10.34 8.83 -0.64
CA ARG A 65 11.70 8.97 -0.09
C ARG A 65 12.75 9.05 -1.20
N GLU A 66 12.75 8.09 -2.12
CA GLU A 66 13.69 8.09 -3.26
C GLU A 66 13.56 9.36 -4.12
N MET A 67 12.34 9.83 -4.36
CA MET A 67 12.10 11.06 -5.11
C MET A 67 12.65 12.27 -4.36
N ARG A 68 12.44 12.36 -3.03
CA ARG A 68 13.00 13.43 -2.17
C ARG A 68 14.52 13.45 -2.23
N GLU A 69 15.18 12.30 -2.05
CA GLU A 69 16.63 12.20 -2.12
C GLU A 69 17.20 12.64 -3.46
N ARG A 70 16.52 12.30 -4.57
CA ARG A 70 16.93 12.73 -5.91
C ARG A 70 16.78 14.24 -6.08
N ILE A 71 15.72 14.86 -5.55
CA ILE A 71 15.50 16.30 -5.61
C ILE A 71 16.58 17.03 -4.76
N VAL A 72 16.84 16.54 -3.54
CA VAL A 72 17.91 17.11 -2.68
C VAL A 72 19.27 17.07 -3.38
N ARG A 73 19.60 15.97 -4.06
CA ARG A 73 20.85 15.86 -4.84
C ARG A 73 20.93 16.86 -6.00
N GLN A 74 19.79 17.23 -6.59
CA GLN A 74 19.74 18.14 -7.75
C GLN A 74 19.77 19.62 -7.37
N VAL A 75 19.01 20.03 -6.34
CA VAL A 75 18.82 21.44 -6.01
C VAL A 75 19.39 21.85 -4.65
N GLY A 76 19.85 20.88 -3.87
CA GLY A 76 20.33 21.07 -2.50
C GLY A 76 19.19 21.05 -1.45
N GLU A 77 19.57 20.80 -0.21
CA GLU A 77 18.65 20.66 0.92
C GLU A 77 17.91 21.97 1.23
N GLU A 78 18.61 23.09 1.21
CA GLU A 78 18.04 24.40 1.52
C GLU A 78 16.89 24.79 0.58
N LYS A 79 17.06 24.57 -0.74
CA LYS A 79 16.05 24.90 -1.75
C LYS A 79 14.86 23.93 -1.76
N SER A 80 15.05 22.70 -1.30
CA SER A 80 13.99 21.68 -1.24
C SER A 80 13.23 21.67 0.08
N ARG A 81 13.73 22.40 1.08
CA ARG A 81 13.13 22.47 2.42
C ARG A 81 11.71 23.02 2.36
N GLY A 82 10.76 22.28 2.93
CA GLY A 82 9.34 22.66 2.92
C GLY A 82 8.53 22.17 1.72
N LEU A 83 9.15 21.39 0.80
CA LEU A 83 8.43 20.73 -0.29
C LEU A 83 7.39 19.76 0.29
N VAL A 84 6.13 19.92 -0.14
CA VAL A 84 5.04 19.04 0.31
C VAL A 84 5.00 17.81 -0.56
N MET A 85 5.52 16.70 -0.03
CA MET A 85 5.65 15.44 -0.76
C MET A 85 5.26 14.26 0.14
N GLY A 86 4.65 13.25 -0.45
CA GLY A 86 4.28 12.01 0.22
C GLY A 86 3.27 11.16 -0.55
N THR A 87 2.76 10.12 0.10
CA THR A 87 1.62 9.37 -0.43
C THR A 87 0.33 10.18 -0.30
N PHE A 88 -0.69 9.86 -1.11
CA PHE A 88 -2.01 10.48 -0.97
C PHE A 88 -2.50 10.47 0.48
N HIS A 89 -2.47 9.30 1.11
CA HIS A 89 -2.93 9.13 2.48
C HIS A 89 -2.11 9.95 3.48
N SER A 90 -0.78 9.98 3.34
CA SER A 90 0.09 10.72 4.28
C SER A 90 -0.11 12.23 4.20
N VAL A 91 -0.25 12.77 2.99
CA VAL A 91 -0.49 14.20 2.80
C VAL A 91 -1.87 14.59 3.28
N PHE A 92 -2.90 13.81 2.94
CA PHE A 92 -4.29 14.12 3.31
C PHE A 92 -4.54 13.89 4.80
N ALA A 93 -3.93 12.89 5.43
CA ALA A 93 -3.98 12.75 6.88
C ALA A 93 -3.43 13.99 7.62
N ARG A 94 -2.33 14.59 7.11
CA ARG A 94 -1.79 15.86 7.68
C ARG A 94 -2.76 17.03 7.49
N ILE A 95 -3.41 17.11 6.32
CA ILE A 95 -4.44 18.13 6.08
C ILE A 95 -5.61 17.93 7.04
N LEU A 96 -6.13 16.71 7.15
CA LEU A 96 -7.25 16.39 8.03
C LEU A 96 -6.94 16.66 9.50
N ARG A 97 -5.72 16.41 9.97
CA ARG A 97 -5.32 16.76 11.34
C ARG A 97 -5.36 18.26 11.59
N ARG A 98 -4.89 19.06 10.63
CA ARG A 98 -4.92 20.53 10.73
C ARG A 98 -6.35 21.07 10.70
N GLU A 99 -7.21 20.47 9.93
CA GLU A 99 -8.60 20.89 9.73
C GLU A 99 -9.63 20.02 10.51
N ALA A 100 -9.15 19.26 11.50
CA ALA A 100 -9.95 18.22 12.18
C ALA A 100 -11.28 18.75 12.72
N GLN A 101 -11.28 19.94 13.30
CA GLN A 101 -12.49 20.57 13.84
C GLN A 101 -13.55 20.83 12.77
N ALA A 102 -13.14 21.19 11.54
CA ALA A 102 -14.05 21.44 10.43
C ALA A 102 -14.80 20.19 9.96
N ILE A 103 -14.29 18.99 10.29
CA ILE A 103 -14.91 17.70 9.96
C ILE A 103 -15.48 16.97 11.18
N GLY A 104 -15.48 17.60 12.36
CA GLY A 104 -16.05 17.05 13.60
C GLY A 104 -15.19 15.97 14.26
N PHE A 105 -13.86 16.01 14.07
CA PHE A 105 -12.87 15.15 14.72
C PHE A 105 -11.92 15.96 15.61
N ASN A 106 -11.22 15.25 16.50
CA ASN A 106 -10.06 15.81 17.17
C ASN A 106 -8.80 15.58 16.35
N GLU A 107 -7.81 16.44 16.41
CA GLU A 107 -6.53 16.32 15.69
C GLU A 107 -5.77 15.02 15.99
N ARG A 108 -6.02 14.40 17.14
CA ARG A 108 -5.40 13.15 17.60
C ARG A 108 -6.16 11.90 17.16
N PHE A 109 -6.92 11.96 16.08
CA PHE A 109 -7.66 10.79 15.60
C PHE A 109 -6.71 9.62 15.26
N THR A 110 -7.18 8.41 15.56
CA THR A 110 -6.48 7.17 15.20
C THR A 110 -6.81 6.75 13.77
N ILE A 111 -5.84 6.16 13.07
CA ILE A 111 -6.04 5.55 11.75
C ILE A 111 -6.15 4.04 11.96
N TYR A 112 -7.33 3.47 11.67
CA TYR A 112 -7.61 2.04 11.76
C TYR A 112 -7.05 1.29 10.56
N ASP A 113 -6.37 0.18 10.83
CA ASP A 113 -5.97 -0.77 9.79
C ASP A 113 -7.13 -1.69 9.37
N GLN A 114 -6.84 -2.64 8.46
CA GLN A 114 -7.86 -3.58 7.98
C GLN A 114 -8.37 -4.52 9.08
N ASP A 115 -7.52 -4.90 10.04
CA ASP A 115 -7.93 -5.80 11.12
C ASP A 115 -8.80 -5.06 12.13
N ASP A 116 -8.44 -3.81 12.48
CA ASP A 116 -9.26 -2.94 13.32
C ASP A 116 -10.65 -2.73 12.68
N SER A 117 -10.67 -2.40 11.39
CA SER A 117 -11.91 -2.20 10.62
C SER A 117 -12.79 -3.45 10.59
N ARG A 118 -12.20 -4.64 10.35
CA ARG A 118 -12.92 -5.92 10.38
C ARG A 118 -13.43 -6.27 11.77
N SER A 119 -12.63 -5.99 12.81
CA SER A 119 -13.02 -6.22 14.21
C SER A 119 -14.23 -5.37 14.59
N LEU A 120 -14.21 -4.09 14.24
CA LEU A 120 -15.33 -3.18 14.47
C LEU A 120 -16.59 -3.63 13.70
N VAL A 121 -16.47 -3.99 12.42
CA VAL A 121 -17.59 -4.52 11.62
C VAL A 121 -18.15 -5.80 12.26
N LYS A 122 -17.30 -6.71 12.74
CA LYS A 122 -17.72 -7.94 13.42
C LYS A 122 -18.51 -7.62 14.70
N THR A 123 -18.06 -6.66 15.48
CA THR A 123 -18.76 -6.21 16.69
C THR A 123 -20.14 -5.67 16.34
N ILE A 124 -20.25 -4.83 15.32
CA ILE A 124 -21.53 -4.26 14.86
C ILE A 124 -22.51 -5.34 14.37
N ILE A 125 -22.02 -6.32 13.59
CA ILE A 125 -22.85 -7.44 13.10
C ILE A 125 -23.46 -8.20 14.28
N ARG A 126 -22.69 -8.46 15.34
CA ARG A 126 -23.16 -9.11 16.57
C ARG A 126 -24.17 -8.28 17.34
N GLU A 127 -23.89 -6.99 17.53
CA GLU A 127 -24.81 -6.06 18.21
C GLU A 127 -26.17 -5.94 17.47
N MET A 128 -26.13 -6.01 16.15
CA MET A 128 -27.35 -6.01 15.32
C MET A 128 -28.01 -7.40 15.21
N GLN A 129 -27.49 -8.42 15.90
CA GLN A 129 -27.98 -9.79 15.89
C GLN A 129 -28.12 -10.39 14.46
N LEU A 130 -27.20 -10.04 13.57
CA LEU A 130 -27.19 -10.53 12.20
C LEU A 130 -26.38 -11.82 12.10
N ASP A 131 -26.73 -12.66 11.11
CA ASP A 131 -26.03 -13.93 10.84
C ASP A 131 -24.60 -13.68 10.32
N GLU A 132 -23.59 -14.02 11.12
CA GLU A 132 -22.16 -13.84 10.78
C GLU A 132 -21.71 -14.70 9.58
N LYS A 133 -22.44 -15.77 9.23
CA LYS A 133 -22.15 -16.56 8.03
C LYS A 133 -22.61 -15.87 6.75
N LYS A 134 -23.69 -15.13 6.84
CA LYS A 134 -24.25 -14.35 5.74
C LYS A 134 -23.55 -12.98 5.62
N TYR A 135 -23.34 -12.29 6.72
CA TYR A 135 -22.64 -11.01 6.80
C TYR A 135 -21.22 -11.26 7.31
N THR A 136 -20.32 -11.80 6.47
CA THR A 136 -18.95 -12.01 6.93
C THR A 136 -18.27 -10.65 7.14
N PRO A 137 -17.54 -10.45 8.26
CA PRO A 137 -16.89 -9.17 8.53
C PRO A 137 -15.98 -8.68 7.41
N LYS A 138 -15.31 -9.63 6.74
CA LYS A 138 -14.43 -9.34 5.59
C LYS A 138 -15.20 -8.80 4.39
N ASP A 139 -16.30 -9.45 4.01
CA ASP A 139 -17.07 -9.05 2.83
C ASP A 139 -17.77 -7.71 3.07
N VAL A 140 -18.36 -7.53 4.26
CA VAL A 140 -19.00 -6.26 4.65
C VAL A 140 -17.99 -5.11 4.67
N ALA A 141 -16.79 -5.31 5.26
CA ALA A 141 -15.74 -4.30 5.26
C ALA A 141 -15.30 -3.95 3.83
N ASN A 142 -15.15 -4.94 2.94
CA ASN A 142 -14.81 -4.70 1.54
C ASN A 142 -15.90 -3.92 0.78
N ILE A 143 -17.19 -4.17 1.07
CA ILE A 143 -18.30 -3.42 0.46
C ILE A 143 -18.27 -1.97 0.93
N ILE A 144 -18.05 -1.72 2.22
CA ILE A 144 -17.93 -0.37 2.79
C ILE A 144 -16.74 0.36 2.17
N SER A 145 -15.57 -0.29 2.08
CA SER A 145 -14.36 0.27 1.45
C SER A 145 -14.64 0.72 0.01
N ARG A 146 -15.22 -0.15 -0.82
CA ARG A 146 -15.61 0.21 -2.20
C ARG A 146 -16.63 1.34 -2.29
N ALA A 147 -17.54 1.44 -1.32
CA ALA A 147 -18.48 2.57 -1.25
C ALA A 147 -17.75 3.88 -0.97
N LYS A 148 -16.80 3.89 -0.03
CA LYS A 148 -15.96 5.06 0.29
C LYS A 148 -15.07 5.47 -0.89
N GLU A 149 -14.44 4.52 -1.57
CA GLU A 149 -13.65 4.77 -2.79
C GLU A 149 -14.49 5.47 -3.90
N ARG A 150 -15.80 5.17 -3.96
CA ARG A 150 -16.77 5.83 -4.85
C ARG A 150 -17.36 7.10 -4.24
N LEU A 151 -16.88 7.56 -3.08
CA LEU A 151 -17.37 8.74 -2.35
C LEU A 151 -18.86 8.64 -1.94
N LEU A 152 -19.38 7.43 -1.75
CA LEU A 152 -20.73 7.21 -1.28
C LEU A 152 -20.77 7.23 0.25
N THR A 153 -21.37 8.27 0.82
CA THR A 153 -21.72 8.31 2.25
C THR A 153 -22.72 7.20 2.60
N PRO A 154 -22.94 6.83 3.87
CA PRO A 154 -23.95 5.82 4.23
C PRO A 154 -25.34 6.13 3.66
N SER A 155 -25.75 7.41 3.67
CA SER A 155 -27.01 7.86 3.10
C SER A 155 -27.03 7.74 1.57
N ALA A 156 -25.94 8.17 0.90
CA ALA A 156 -25.78 8.05 -0.55
C ALA A 156 -25.75 6.58 -0.98
N PHE A 157 -25.06 5.69 -0.24
CA PHE A 157 -25.01 4.26 -0.52
C PHE A 157 -26.40 3.61 -0.49
N ARG A 158 -27.24 3.99 0.47
CA ARG A 158 -28.65 3.50 0.54
C ARG A 158 -29.53 4.01 -0.59
N SER A 159 -29.20 5.18 -1.15
CA SER A 159 -29.94 5.78 -2.27
C SER A 159 -29.37 5.39 -3.62
N ASP A 160 -28.15 4.85 -3.68
CA ASP A 160 -27.50 4.44 -4.93
C ASP A 160 -28.15 3.16 -5.47
N ARG A 161 -28.79 3.27 -6.65
CA ARG A 161 -29.52 2.16 -7.27
C ARG A 161 -28.64 0.94 -7.51
N GLN A 162 -27.40 1.14 -8.00
CA GLN A 162 -26.47 0.06 -8.26
C GLN A 162 -26.09 -0.72 -6.98
N SER A 163 -25.81 0.01 -5.90
CA SER A 163 -25.49 -0.58 -4.60
C SER A 163 -26.70 -1.33 -4.03
N THR A 164 -27.91 -0.73 -4.11
CA THR A 164 -29.14 -1.34 -3.60
C THR A 164 -29.48 -2.64 -4.34
N GLU A 165 -29.44 -2.65 -5.67
CA GLU A 165 -29.68 -3.83 -6.49
C GLU A 165 -28.64 -4.94 -6.20
N ALA A 166 -27.34 -4.59 -6.09
CA ALA A 166 -26.29 -5.52 -5.75
C ALA A 166 -26.50 -6.16 -4.36
N MET A 167 -26.90 -5.36 -3.35
CA MET A 167 -27.17 -5.87 -2.00
C MET A 167 -28.43 -6.76 -1.95
N GLN A 168 -29.45 -6.45 -2.76
CA GLN A 168 -30.61 -7.30 -2.90
C GLN A 168 -30.27 -8.65 -3.54
N MET A 169 -29.51 -8.65 -4.63
CA MET A 169 -29.05 -9.88 -5.30
C MET A 169 -28.19 -10.75 -4.37
N ALA A 170 -27.29 -10.13 -3.60
CA ALA A 170 -26.46 -10.81 -2.60
C ALA A 170 -27.24 -11.19 -1.33
N ARG A 171 -28.52 -10.81 -1.20
CA ARG A 171 -29.34 -10.95 0.01
C ARG A 171 -28.73 -10.30 1.26
N MET A 172 -27.90 -9.26 1.08
CA MET A 172 -27.18 -8.55 2.15
C MET A 172 -27.76 -7.15 2.41
N THR A 173 -29.06 -7.05 2.53
CA THR A 173 -29.80 -5.76 2.61
C THR A 173 -29.45 -4.89 3.83
N SER A 174 -28.89 -5.46 4.90
CA SER A 174 -28.51 -4.72 6.12
C SER A 174 -27.17 -3.99 6.03
N VAL A 175 -26.40 -4.16 4.93
CA VAL A 175 -25.06 -3.53 4.80
C VAL A 175 -25.10 -2.02 4.92
N GLY A 176 -26.14 -1.37 4.37
CA GLY A 176 -26.31 0.09 4.51
C GLY A 176 -26.47 0.56 5.97
N ALA A 177 -27.18 -0.23 6.80
CA ALA A 177 -27.32 0.06 8.22
C ALA A 177 -26.02 -0.25 9.00
N ILE A 178 -25.32 -1.33 8.63
CA ILE A 178 -23.99 -1.63 9.20
C ILE A 178 -23.01 -0.49 8.88
N TYR A 179 -23.00 0.02 7.66
CA TYR A 179 -22.11 1.11 7.23
C TYR A 179 -22.40 2.40 8.00
N GLU A 180 -23.68 2.75 8.23
CA GLU A 180 -24.04 3.92 9.04
C GLU A 180 -23.51 3.78 10.47
N ARG A 181 -23.74 2.62 11.10
CA ARG A 181 -23.28 2.35 12.47
C ARG A 181 -21.76 2.27 12.57
N TYR A 182 -21.10 1.77 11.52
CA TYR A 182 -19.65 1.77 11.42
C TYR A 182 -19.07 3.20 11.44
N GLN A 183 -19.64 4.12 10.67
CA GLN A 183 -19.20 5.52 10.66
C GLN A 183 -19.48 6.24 11.98
N GLU A 184 -20.60 5.94 12.64
CA GLU A 184 -20.90 6.47 13.96
C GLU A 184 -19.89 6.02 15.01
N ARG A 185 -19.53 4.72 14.99
CA ARG A 185 -18.54 4.17 15.93
C ARG A 185 -17.14 4.71 15.69
N LEU A 186 -16.73 4.88 14.44
CA LEU A 186 -15.45 5.53 14.12
C LEU A 186 -15.40 6.96 14.67
N ARG A 187 -16.48 7.73 14.53
CA ARG A 187 -16.56 9.09 15.11
C ARG A 187 -16.49 9.07 16.63
N GLN A 188 -17.21 8.17 17.29
CA GLN A 188 -17.19 8.02 18.76
C GLN A 188 -15.79 7.65 19.27
N SER A 189 -15.07 6.81 18.52
CA SER A 189 -13.69 6.40 18.82
C SER A 189 -12.64 7.44 18.40
N ASN A 190 -13.04 8.58 17.85
CA ASN A 190 -12.14 9.54 17.21
C ASN A 190 -11.16 8.81 16.27
N ALA A 191 -11.68 7.99 15.37
CA ALA A 191 -10.91 7.16 14.45
C ALA A 191 -11.41 7.31 13.01
N MET A 192 -10.52 7.12 12.07
CA MET A 192 -10.78 7.02 10.63
C MET A 192 -10.10 5.76 10.10
N ASP A 193 -10.72 5.06 9.14
CA ASP A 193 -10.00 4.05 8.38
C ASP A 193 -9.23 4.69 7.20
N PHE A 194 -8.49 3.88 6.45
CA PHE A 194 -7.71 4.38 5.31
C PHE A 194 -8.56 5.06 4.24
N ASP A 195 -9.75 4.51 3.96
CA ASP A 195 -10.64 5.08 2.94
C ASP A 195 -11.25 6.41 3.42
N ASP A 196 -11.47 6.55 4.74
CA ASP A 196 -11.93 7.81 5.32
C ASP A 196 -10.94 8.95 5.12
N LEU A 197 -9.63 8.69 5.08
CA LEU A 197 -8.64 9.75 4.84
C LEU A 197 -8.87 10.45 3.49
N LEU A 198 -9.25 9.69 2.48
CA LEU A 198 -9.59 10.24 1.16
C LEU A 198 -11.00 10.83 1.15
N MET A 199 -11.99 10.08 1.65
CA MET A 199 -13.38 10.50 1.65
C MET A 199 -13.60 11.77 2.46
N GLN A 200 -13.06 11.87 3.67
CA GLN A 200 -13.19 13.05 4.52
C GLN A 200 -12.44 14.26 3.93
N THR A 201 -11.29 14.05 3.26
CA THR A 201 -10.61 15.13 2.53
C THR A 201 -11.47 15.66 1.39
N TYR A 202 -12.08 14.76 0.60
CA TYR A 202 -13.01 15.17 -0.45
C TYR A 202 -14.19 15.96 0.10
N LEU A 203 -14.85 15.46 1.17
CA LEU A 203 -16.00 16.11 1.80
C LEU A 203 -15.62 17.45 2.45
N LEU A 204 -14.44 17.54 3.08
CA LEU A 204 -13.91 18.79 3.62
C LEU A 204 -13.83 19.87 2.53
N PHE A 205 -13.23 19.56 1.40
CA PHE A 205 -13.09 20.51 0.28
C PHE A 205 -14.41 20.78 -0.43
N GLN A 206 -15.33 19.82 -0.47
CA GLN A 206 -16.66 20.02 -1.05
C GLN A 206 -17.55 20.93 -0.20
N ASN A 207 -17.51 20.76 1.13
CA ASN A 207 -18.42 21.43 2.06
C ASN A 207 -17.84 22.73 2.64
N ASN A 208 -16.53 22.95 2.51
CA ASN A 208 -15.80 24.10 3.03
C ASN A 208 -14.99 24.79 1.94
N GLU A 209 -15.64 25.69 1.20
CA GLU A 209 -14.99 26.38 0.08
C GLU A 209 -13.81 27.25 0.53
N GLU A 210 -13.88 27.89 1.70
CA GLU A 210 -12.79 28.67 2.26
C GLU A 210 -11.54 27.81 2.51
N VAL A 211 -11.72 26.64 3.12
CA VAL A 211 -10.64 25.68 3.33
C VAL A 211 -10.07 25.22 2.00
N ARG A 212 -10.92 24.83 1.05
CA ARG A 212 -10.49 24.39 -0.28
C ARG A 212 -9.66 25.46 -0.98
N LEU A 213 -10.15 26.70 -1.05
CA LEU A 213 -9.45 27.81 -1.70
C LEU A 213 -8.09 28.13 -1.05
N ARG A 214 -7.98 28.00 0.28
CA ARG A 214 -6.71 28.14 1.00
C ARG A 214 -5.67 27.11 0.51
N TYR A 215 -6.09 25.84 0.31
CA TYR A 215 -5.19 24.80 -0.23
C TYR A 215 -4.93 24.96 -1.73
N VAL A 216 -5.87 25.43 -2.53
CA VAL A 216 -5.67 25.80 -3.94
C VAL A 216 -4.61 26.91 -4.08
N GLN A 217 -4.68 27.94 -3.22
CA GLN A 217 -3.70 29.04 -3.19
C GLN A 217 -2.32 28.57 -2.70
N LYS A 218 -2.32 27.65 -1.73
CA LYS A 218 -1.09 27.07 -1.20
C LYS A 218 -0.41 26.19 -2.24
N PHE A 219 -1.11 25.25 -2.83
CA PHE A 219 -0.56 24.30 -3.80
C PHE A 219 -0.69 24.83 -5.23
N GLN A 220 0.24 25.69 -5.59
CA GLN A 220 0.24 26.35 -6.91
C GLN A 220 0.61 25.40 -8.05
N TYR A 221 1.30 24.30 -7.74
CA TYR A 221 1.62 23.25 -8.71
C TYR A 221 1.44 21.86 -8.08
N VAL A 222 0.67 21.00 -8.74
CA VAL A 222 0.40 19.63 -8.27
C VAL A 222 1.04 18.64 -9.24
N LEU A 223 1.85 17.72 -8.70
CA LEU A 223 2.47 16.63 -9.45
C LEU A 223 1.99 15.30 -8.90
N VAL A 224 1.68 14.35 -9.77
CA VAL A 224 1.20 13.04 -9.37
C VAL A 224 1.91 11.96 -10.18
N ASP A 225 2.59 11.05 -9.47
CA ASP A 225 3.19 9.85 -10.07
C ASP A 225 2.20 8.69 -10.13
N GLU A 226 2.44 7.74 -11.03
CA GLU A 226 1.64 6.50 -11.22
C GLU A 226 0.12 6.77 -11.33
N TYR A 227 -0.29 7.81 -12.04
CA TYR A 227 -1.67 8.29 -12.07
C TYR A 227 -2.70 7.25 -12.52
N GLN A 228 -2.30 6.25 -13.31
CA GLN A 228 -3.14 5.13 -13.73
C GLN A 228 -3.64 4.24 -12.57
N ASP A 229 -3.01 4.36 -11.39
CA ASP A 229 -3.40 3.59 -10.21
C ASP A 229 -4.31 4.37 -9.24
N THR A 230 -4.68 5.61 -9.60
CA THR A 230 -5.60 6.41 -8.78
C THR A 230 -7.00 5.82 -8.76
N ASN A 231 -7.62 5.83 -7.58
CA ASN A 231 -9.05 5.57 -7.44
C ASN A 231 -9.88 6.84 -7.70
N PHE A 232 -11.22 6.69 -7.70
CA PHE A 232 -12.12 7.79 -7.97
C PHE A 232 -11.98 8.93 -6.94
N ALA A 233 -11.82 8.62 -5.65
CA ALA A 233 -11.68 9.62 -4.59
C ALA A 233 -10.39 10.45 -4.77
N GLN A 234 -9.26 9.82 -5.05
CA GLN A 234 -7.98 10.50 -5.31
C GLN A 234 -8.07 11.44 -6.52
N HIS A 235 -8.64 10.95 -7.63
CA HIS A 235 -8.90 11.76 -8.83
C HIS A 235 -9.79 12.97 -8.51
N ALA A 236 -10.89 12.78 -7.76
CA ALA A 236 -11.81 13.84 -7.40
C ALA A 236 -11.15 14.92 -6.53
N ILE A 237 -10.31 14.55 -5.57
CA ILE A 237 -9.56 15.49 -4.73
C ILE A 237 -8.57 16.31 -5.57
N ILE A 238 -7.80 15.65 -6.46
CA ILE A 238 -6.87 16.36 -7.35
C ILE A 238 -7.63 17.39 -8.19
N ARG A 239 -8.79 17.00 -8.74
CA ARG A 239 -9.64 17.90 -9.50
C ARG A 239 -10.10 19.11 -8.68
N GLN A 240 -10.49 18.93 -7.41
CA GLN A 240 -10.86 20.03 -6.52
C GLN A 240 -9.70 20.99 -6.24
N LEU A 241 -8.46 20.51 -6.21
CA LEU A 241 -7.26 21.33 -5.96
C LEU A 241 -6.76 22.06 -7.22
N THR A 242 -7.02 21.53 -8.41
CA THR A 242 -6.40 22.04 -9.67
C THR A 242 -7.38 22.67 -10.65
N LYS A 243 -8.68 22.66 -10.34
CA LYS A 243 -9.73 23.15 -11.23
C LYS A 243 -9.55 24.63 -11.61
N GLU A 244 -9.14 25.47 -10.68
CA GLU A 244 -9.04 26.92 -10.88
C GLU A 244 -7.72 27.34 -11.52
N ASN A 245 -6.62 26.71 -11.18
CA ASN A 245 -5.28 27.13 -11.64
C ASN A 245 -4.73 26.32 -12.81
N GLY A 246 -5.29 25.14 -13.08
CA GLY A 246 -4.87 24.26 -14.18
C GLY A 246 -3.42 23.76 -14.13
N ARG A 247 -2.67 24.01 -13.03
CA ARG A 247 -1.26 23.65 -12.90
C ARG A 247 -1.11 22.26 -12.34
N LEU A 248 -1.23 21.29 -13.22
CA LEU A 248 -1.21 19.86 -12.94
C LEU A 248 -0.22 19.15 -13.86
N CYS A 249 0.69 18.37 -13.30
CA CYS A 249 1.49 17.40 -14.03
C CYS A 249 1.17 15.99 -13.52
N VAL A 250 0.60 15.15 -14.36
CA VAL A 250 0.40 13.75 -14.03
C VAL A 250 1.29 12.88 -14.91
N VAL A 251 1.94 11.90 -14.30
CA VAL A 251 2.80 10.94 -14.97
C VAL A 251 2.23 9.55 -14.76
N GLY A 252 2.18 8.75 -15.82
CA GLY A 252 1.66 7.40 -15.70
C GLY A 252 1.95 6.52 -16.90
N ASP A 253 1.67 5.24 -16.73
CA ASP A 253 1.70 4.22 -17.76
C ASP A 253 0.41 3.39 -17.69
N ASP A 254 -0.51 3.64 -18.59
CA ASP A 254 -1.77 2.91 -18.69
C ASP A 254 -1.55 1.40 -18.87
N ALA A 255 -0.44 0.98 -19.50
CA ALA A 255 -0.04 -0.41 -19.61
C ALA A 255 0.41 -1.04 -18.27
N GLN A 256 0.62 -0.25 -17.21
CA GLN A 256 0.97 -0.71 -15.86
C GLN A 256 -0.18 -0.51 -14.85
N SER A 257 -1.41 -0.27 -15.28
CA SER A 257 -2.60 -0.22 -14.40
C SER A 257 -3.01 -1.64 -14.00
N ILE A 258 -2.61 -2.07 -12.78
CA ILE A 258 -2.77 -3.44 -12.27
C ILE A 258 -3.38 -3.51 -10.87
N TYR A 259 -3.94 -2.42 -10.35
CA TYR A 259 -4.50 -2.34 -9.01
C TYR A 259 -6.01 -2.09 -8.97
N SER A 260 -6.76 -2.57 -9.99
CA SER A 260 -8.23 -2.40 -9.99
C SER A 260 -8.89 -3.11 -8.79
N PHE A 261 -8.30 -4.20 -8.30
CA PHE A 261 -8.76 -4.90 -7.09
C PHE A 261 -8.60 -4.06 -5.80
N ARG A 262 -7.81 -2.96 -5.84
CA ARG A 262 -7.67 -1.93 -4.81
C ARG A 262 -8.37 -0.62 -5.20
N GLY A 263 -9.37 -0.67 -6.06
CA GLY A 263 -10.15 0.48 -6.47
C GLY A 263 -9.51 1.39 -7.54
N ALA A 264 -8.31 1.07 -8.04
CA ALA A 264 -7.72 1.83 -9.14
C ALA A 264 -8.62 1.84 -10.38
N ASN A 265 -8.74 3.01 -11.01
CA ASN A 265 -9.57 3.16 -12.18
C ASN A 265 -8.78 3.75 -13.35
N ILE A 266 -8.45 2.91 -14.31
CA ILE A 266 -7.71 3.32 -15.53
C ILE A 266 -8.40 4.43 -16.30
N GLU A 267 -9.74 4.58 -16.19
CA GLU A 267 -10.47 5.67 -16.85
C GLU A 267 -10.00 7.05 -16.38
N ASN A 268 -9.47 7.16 -15.16
CA ASN A 268 -8.96 8.42 -14.63
C ASN A 268 -7.84 9.00 -15.48
N ILE A 269 -6.98 8.15 -16.05
CA ILE A 269 -5.91 8.59 -16.95
C ILE A 269 -6.40 8.65 -18.41
N LEU A 270 -7.19 7.67 -18.86
CA LEU A 270 -7.65 7.61 -20.25
C LEU A 270 -8.63 8.73 -20.63
N LYS A 271 -9.38 9.26 -19.66
CA LYS A 271 -10.37 10.34 -19.85
C LYS A 271 -9.94 11.68 -19.27
N LEU A 272 -8.65 11.85 -18.99
CA LEU A 272 -8.16 13.07 -18.37
C LEU A 272 -8.38 14.32 -19.27
N GLU A 273 -8.35 14.16 -20.59
CA GLU A 273 -8.66 15.22 -21.55
C GLU A 273 -10.11 15.70 -21.45
N GLU A 274 -11.06 14.84 -21.08
CA GLU A 274 -12.46 15.23 -20.86
C GLU A 274 -12.59 16.14 -19.61
N VAL A 275 -11.70 15.98 -18.64
CA VAL A 275 -11.68 16.77 -17.40
C VAL A 275 -10.92 18.07 -17.56
N PHE A 276 -9.84 18.06 -18.33
CA PHE A 276 -8.97 19.20 -18.62
C PHE A 276 -8.84 19.42 -20.14
N PRO A 277 -9.74 20.22 -20.74
CA PRO A 277 -9.75 20.42 -22.19
C PRO A 277 -8.45 21.03 -22.79
N SER A 278 -7.66 21.72 -21.96
CA SER A 278 -6.36 22.27 -22.34
C SER A 278 -5.18 21.34 -22.04
N LEU A 279 -5.45 20.08 -21.73
CA LEU A 279 -4.42 19.10 -21.39
C LEU A 279 -3.42 18.91 -22.54
N ARG A 280 -2.13 18.99 -22.24
CA ARG A 280 -1.07 18.62 -23.18
C ARG A 280 -0.51 17.25 -22.86
N ILE A 281 -0.39 16.40 -23.88
CA ILE A 281 0.13 15.04 -23.71
C ILE A 281 1.56 14.97 -24.23
N PHE A 282 2.46 14.45 -23.41
CA PHE A 282 3.84 14.12 -23.75
C PHE A 282 4.02 12.61 -23.70
N LYS A 283 4.74 12.03 -24.67
CA LYS A 283 5.01 10.59 -24.73
C LYS A 283 6.49 10.31 -24.51
N LEU A 284 6.80 9.49 -23.50
CA LEU A 284 8.15 9.00 -23.25
C LEU A 284 8.26 7.56 -23.74
N GLU A 285 8.83 7.38 -24.92
CA GLU A 285 8.85 6.09 -25.61
C GLU A 285 10.23 5.38 -25.55
N GLN A 286 11.30 6.08 -25.18
CA GLN A 286 12.63 5.49 -25.05
C GLN A 286 12.79 4.74 -23.71
N ASN A 287 13.02 3.43 -23.79
CA ASN A 287 13.33 2.59 -22.63
C ASN A 287 14.84 2.54 -22.40
N TYR A 288 15.27 2.78 -21.16
CA TYR A 288 16.68 2.77 -20.72
C TYR A 288 17.05 1.54 -19.88
N ARG A 289 16.05 0.70 -19.54
CA ARG A 289 16.22 -0.44 -18.63
C ARG A 289 16.59 -1.72 -19.36
N SER A 290 15.79 -2.09 -20.35
CA SER A 290 15.75 -3.43 -20.91
C SER A 290 16.43 -3.54 -22.28
N THR A 291 16.88 -4.73 -22.63
CA THR A 291 17.32 -5.06 -23.99
C THR A 291 16.18 -4.95 -24.99
N GLN A 292 16.51 -4.82 -26.29
CA GLN A 292 15.51 -4.62 -27.36
C GLN A 292 14.53 -5.81 -27.44
N ASN A 293 15.00 -7.03 -27.29
CA ASN A 293 14.14 -8.22 -27.36
C ASN A 293 13.08 -8.24 -26.24
N ILE A 294 13.43 -7.83 -25.01
CA ILE A 294 12.47 -7.72 -23.91
C ILE A 294 11.43 -6.64 -24.20
N VAL A 295 11.86 -5.45 -24.67
CA VAL A 295 10.96 -4.35 -25.01
C VAL A 295 10.01 -4.75 -26.14
N ASN A 296 10.51 -5.37 -27.19
CA ASN A 296 9.69 -5.82 -28.33
C ASN A 296 8.70 -6.92 -27.91
N ALA A 297 9.11 -7.85 -27.03
CA ALA A 297 8.21 -8.86 -26.48
C ALA A 297 7.07 -8.22 -25.66
N ALA A 298 7.40 -7.28 -24.77
CA ALA A 298 6.42 -6.54 -23.99
C ALA A 298 5.44 -5.74 -24.86
N ASN A 299 5.95 -5.06 -25.92
CA ASN A 299 5.11 -4.36 -26.88
C ASN A 299 4.15 -5.30 -27.60
N SER A 300 4.60 -6.49 -28.03
CA SER A 300 3.75 -7.46 -28.73
C SER A 300 2.59 -7.96 -27.85
N VAL A 301 2.85 -8.12 -26.55
CA VAL A 301 1.83 -8.51 -25.56
C VAL A 301 0.81 -7.40 -25.36
N ILE A 302 1.27 -6.19 -25.03
CA ILE A 302 0.36 -5.10 -24.66
C ILE A 302 -0.45 -4.57 -25.84
N ALA A 303 0.05 -4.71 -27.08
CA ALA A 303 -0.67 -4.35 -28.29
C ALA A 303 -2.01 -5.11 -28.48
N LYS A 304 -2.23 -6.22 -27.75
CA LYS A 304 -3.51 -6.95 -27.76
C LYS A 304 -4.61 -6.29 -26.92
N ASN A 305 -4.27 -5.35 -26.04
CA ASN A 305 -5.24 -4.56 -25.31
C ASN A 305 -5.81 -3.45 -26.19
N ARG A 306 -7.10 -3.16 -26.03
CA ARG A 306 -7.78 -2.13 -26.83
C ARG A 306 -7.83 -0.78 -26.12
N ARG A 307 -7.92 -0.80 -24.79
CA ARG A 307 -8.09 0.39 -23.95
C ARG A 307 -6.74 0.86 -23.44
N GLN A 308 -6.06 1.69 -24.25
CA GLN A 308 -4.74 2.21 -23.95
C GLN A 308 -4.40 3.42 -24.83
N TYR A 309 -3.43 4.24 -24.40
CA TYR A 309 -2.82 5.22 -25.25
C TYR A 309 -1.90 4.56 -26.27
N GLU A 310 -1.97 5.00 -27.52
CA GLU A 310 -1.05 4.52 -28.54
C GLU A 310 0.37 5.06 -28.27
N LYS A 311 1.31 4.15 -28.04
CA LYS A 311 2.73 4.43 -27.81
C LYS A 311 3.59 3.29 -28.36
N LYS A 312 4.78 3.62 -28.85
CA LYS A 312 5.74 2.63 -29.36
C LYS A 312 7.02 2.72 -28.55
N VAL A 313 7.10 1.94 -27.47
CA VAL A 313 8.30 1.88 -26.63
C VAL A 313 9.44 1.23 -27.42
N PHE A 314 10.62 1.84 -27.41
CA PHE A 314 11.84 1.32 -28.04
C PHE A 314 13.03 1.41 -27.11
N SER A 315 14.04 0.55 -27.32
CA SER A 315 15.31 0.59 -26.59
C SER A 315 16.48 0.77 -27.53
N THR A 316 17.47 1.54 -27.12
CA THR A 316 18.76 1.70 -27.79
C THR A 316 19.85 0.82 -27.15
N ASN A 317 19.51 0.05 -26.13
CA ASN A 317 20.41 -0.93 -25.53
C ASN A 317 20.65 -2.08 -26.52
N ASP A 318 21.51 -3.04 -26.11
CA ASP A 318 21.80 -4.22 -26.93
C ASP A 318 20.52 -4.99 -27.30
N VAL A 319 20.60 -5.74 -28.41
CA VAL A 319 19.49 -6.62 -28.85
C VAL A 319 19.11 -7.60 -27.75
N GLY A 320 20.09 -8.15 -27.05
CA GLY A 320 19.93 -9.08 -25.94
C GLY A 320 19.47 -10.47 -26.36
N ASP A 321 19.31 -11.32 -25.37
CA ASP A 321 18.81 -12.68 -25.54
C ASP A 321 17.30 -12.72 -25.86
N PRO A 322 16.82 -13.77 -26.56
CA PRO A 322 15.39 -14.02 -26.71
C PRO A 322 14.75 -14.36 -25.37
N ILE A 323 13.43 -14.24 -25.27
CA ILE A 323 12.66 -14.70 -24.12
C ILE A 323 12.67 -16.23 -24.08
N TYR A 324 13.21 -16.79 -23.01
CA TYR A 324 13.27 -18.25 -22.83
C TYR A 324 11.97 -18.80 -22.26
N VAL A 325 11.37 -19.78 -22.94
CA VAL A 325 10.18 -20.49 -22.44
C VAL A 325 10.57 -21.91 -22.02
N LEU A 326 10.42 -22.21 -20.74
CA LEU A 326 10.78 -23.47 -20.09
C LEU A 326 9.53 -24.31 -19.88
N THR A 327 9.45 -25.50 -20.49
CA THR A 327 8.36 -26.45 -20.28
C THR A 327 8.80 -27.61 -19.42
N THR A 328 8.08 -27.85 -18.32
CA THR A 328 8.35 -28.90 -17.34
C THR A 328 7.17 -29.85 -17.21
N VAL A 329 7.39 -31.04 -16.61
CA VAL A 329 6.32 -32.01 -16.38
C VAL A 329 5.51 -31.66 -15.15
N SER A 330 6.16 -31.22 -14.07
CA SER A 330 5.51 -30.88 -12.80
C SER A 330 6.00 -29.54 -12.23
N ASP A 331 5.28 -29.01 -11.24
CA ASP A 331 5.66 -27.83 -10.46
C ASP A 331 6.96 -28.02 -9.67
N LEU A 332 7.25 -29.25 -9.19
CA LEU A 332 8.51 -29.59 -8.55
C LEU A 332 9.68 -29.49 -9.55
N GLU A 333 9.47 -30.04 -10.76
CA GLU A 333 10.47 -29.94 -11.83
C GLU A 333 10.65 -28.50 -12.29
N GLU A 334 9.57 -27.70 -12.34
CA GLU A 334 9.64 -26.27 -12.63
C GLU A 334 10.59 -25.56 -11.66
N ALA A 335 10.43 -25.79 -10.36
CA ALA A 335 11.27 -25.20 -9.34
C ALA A 335 12.73 -25.65 -9.48
N ASP A 336 12.99 -26.94 -9.72
CA ASP A 336 14.35 -27.45 -9.91
C ASP A 336 15.03 -26.85 -11.15
N VAL A 337 14.30 -26.68 -12.25
CA VAL A 337 14.82 -26.08 -13.49
C VAL A 337 15.15 -24.60 -13.28
N VAL A 338 14.24 -23.85 -12.65
CA VAL A 338 14.43 -22.42 -12.34
C VAL A 338 15.66 -22.24 -11.45
N VAL A 339 15.77 -23.01 -10.37
CA VAL A 339 16.89 -22.92 -9.42
C VAL A 339 18.23 -23.27 -10.09
N ARG A 340 18.28 -24.26 -10.99
CA ARG A 340 19.49 -24.55 -11.79
C ARG A 340 19.84 -23.40 -12.74
N LYS A 341 18.85 -22.72 -13.33
CA LYS A 341 19.10 -21.54 -14.17
C LYS A 341 19.67 -20.38 -13.33
N ILE A 342 19.15 -20.17 -12.12
CA ILE A 342 19.70 -19.19 -11.18
C ILE A 342 21.16 -19.52 -10.84
N ALA A 343 21.46 -20.78 -10.49
CA ALA A 343 22.81 -21.21 -10.21
C ALA A 343 23.75 -21.03 -11.41
N ALA A 344 23.27 -21.30 -12.63
CA ALA A 344 24.05 -21.10 -13.86
C ALA A 344 24.29 -19.60 -14.13
N ASN A 345 23.28 -18.75 -13.95
CA ASN A 345 23.38 -17.31 -14.15
C ASN A 345 24.23 -16.62 -13.07
N HIS A 346 24.41 -17.23 -11.91
CA HIS A 346 25.22 -16.67 -10.80
C HIS A 346 26.71 -16.48 -11.20
N ARG A 347 27.14 -17.07 -12.30
CA ARG A 347 28.48 -16.82 -12.84
C ARG A 347 28.66 -15.39 -13.37
N ASN A 348 27.56 -14.75 -13.79
CA ASN A 348 27.56 -13.42 -14.43
C ASN A 348 26.76 -12.38 -13.66
N TYR A 349 25.87 -12.79 -12.75
CA TYR A 349 24.97 -11.95 -11.99
C TYR A 349 24.99 -12.33 -10.52
N ALA A 350 24.98 -11.38 -9.60
CA ALA A 350 24.80 -11.66 -8.19
C ALA A 350 23.39 -12.21 -7.91
N TYR A 351 23.18 -12.92 -6.81
CA TYR A 351 21.84 -13.42 -6.45
C TYR A 351 20.82 -12.29 -6.28
N ARG A 352 21.24 -11.14 -5.76
CA ARG A 352 20.40 -9.93 -5.63
C ARG A 352 19.90 -9.38 -6.97
N ASP A 353 20.57 -9.69 -8.06
CA ASP A 353 20.21 -9.28 -9.42
C ASP A 353 19.15 -10.19 -10.06
N MET A 354 18.70 -11.23 -9.34
CA MET A 354 17.78 -12.24 -9.84
C MET A 354 16.49 -12.26 -9.03
N ALA A 355 15.35 -12.38 -9.74
CA ALA A 355 14.05 -12.50 -9.11
C ALA A 355 13.21 -13.64 -9.67
N ILE A 356 12.42 -14.28 -8.81
CA ILE A 356 11.33 -15.18 -9.18
C ILE A 356 10.01 -14.46 -8.94
N LEU A 357 9.25 -14.25 -10.02
CA LEU A 357 7.96 -13.59 -10.01
C LEU A 357 6.83 -14.61 -10.21
N TYR A 358 5.89 -14.63 -9.29
CA TYR A 358 4.72 -15.51 -9.34
C TYR A 358 3.42 -14.73 -9.20
N ARG A 359 2.30 -15.34 -9.63
CA ARG A 359 0.97 -14.70 -9.57
C ARG A 359 0.39 -14.67 -8.15
N THR A 360 0.63 -15.70 -7.36
CA THR A 360 0.11 -15.84 -6.00
C THR A 360 1.19 -16.33 -5.03
N ASN A 361 1.13 -15.88 -3.77
CA ASN A 361 2.08 -16.28 -2.74
C ASN A 361 2.13 -17.80 -2.48
N ALA A 362 1.05 -18.53 -2.73
CA ALA A 362 1.01 -19.98 -2.57
C ALA A 362 2.05 -20.72 -3.45
N GLN A 363 2.49 -20.09 -4.54
CA GLN A 363 3.49 -20.68 -5.44
C GLN A 363 4.91 -20.63 -4.85
N SER A 364 5.20 -19.75 -3.90
CA SER A 364 6.57 -19.55 -3.36
C SER A 364 7.15 -20.80 -2.73
N ARG A 365 6.34 -21.58 -2.01
CA ARG A 365 6.77 -22.72 -1.20
C ARG A 365 7.63 -23.72 -1.98
N THR A 366 7.22 -24.08 -3.19
CA THR A 366 7.93 -25.06 -4.02
C THR A 366 9.33 -24.57 -4.41
N PHE A 367 9.46 -23.26 -4.72
CA PHE A 367 10.72 -22.62 -5.03
C PHE A 367 11.62 -22.48 -3.80
N GLU A 368 11.05 -22.14 -2.65
CA GLU A 368 11.78 -22.09 -1.37
C GLU A 368 12.40 -23.43 -0.99
N GLU A 369 11.63 -24.51 -1.12
CA GLU A 369 12.10 -25.88 -0.86
C GLU A 369 13.24 -26.26 -1.81
N ALA A 370 13.12 -25.90 -3.11
CA ALA A 370 14.16 -26.16 -4.11
C ALA A 370 15.45 -25.35 -3.84
N MET A 371 15.32 -24.06 -3.48
CA MET A 371 16.44 -23.18 -3.12
C MET A 371 17.20 -23.68 -1.89
N ARG A 372 16.47 -24.06 -0.82
CA ARG A 372 17.06 -24.62 0.41
C ARG A 372 17.85 -25.89 0.14
N ARG A 373 17.36 -26.76 -0.75
CA ARG A 373 18.01 -28.03 -1.12
C ARG A 373 19.40 -27.81 -1.73
N VAL A 374 19.57 -26.73 -2.50
CA VAL A 374 20.86 -26.40 -3.14
C VAL A 374 21.60 -25.25 -2.41
N ARG A 375 21.11 -24.81 -1.26
CA ARG A 375 21.71 -23.76 -0.42
C ARG A 375 21.89 -22.42 -1.11
N ILE A 376 20.99 -22.06 -2.01
CA ILE A 376 20.94 -20.72 -2.60
C ILE A 376 20.21 -19.78 -1.62
N PRO A 377 20.83 -18.65 -1.21
CA PRO A 377 20.19 -17.68 -0.33
C PRO A 377 19.04 -16.98 -1.05
N TYR A 378 17.90 -16.83 -0.38
CA TYR A 378 16.74 -16.15 -0.93
C TYR A 378 16.02 -15.31 0.15
N ARG A 379 15.20 -14.38 -0.31
CA ARG A 379 14.25 -13.64 0.51
C ARG A 379 12.86 -13.64 -0.14
N ILE A 380 11.81 -13.60 0.69
CA ILE A 380 10.44 -13.43 0.22
C ILE A 380 10.07 -11.97 0.45
N TYR A 381 9.73 -11.29 -0.64
CA TYR A 381 9.27 -9.91 -0.57
C TYR A 381 7.74 -9.86 -0.41
N GLY A 382 7.24 -9.08 0.57
CA GLY A 382 5.80 -9.03 0.87
C GLY A 382 5.32 -10.18 1.77
N GLY A 383 6.18 -10.71 2.67
CA GLY A 383 5.80 -11.56 3.79
C GLY A 383 4.97 -10.80 4.83
N LEU A 384 4.61 -11.45 5.97
CA LEU A 384 3.92 -10.75 7.07
C LEU A 384 4.74 -9.54 7.50
N SER A 385 4.13 -8.36 7.37
CA SER A 385 4.74 -7.10 7.76
C SER A 385 5.19 -7.16 9.21
N PHE A 386 6.34 -6.58 9.52
CA PHE A 386 6.85 -6.41 10.88
C PHE A 386 5.78 -5.83 11.81
N TYR A 387 5.05 -4.81 11.36
CA TYR A 387 3.99 -4.15 12.11
C TYR A 387 2.71 -4.99 12.27
N GLN A 388 2.58 -6.11 11.55
CA GLN A 388 1.47 -7.06 11.69
C GLN A 388 1.74 -8.16 12.74
N ARG A 389 2.97 -8.25 13.26
CA ARG A 389 3.32 -9.21 14.30
C ARG A 389 2.58 -8.89 15.59
N LYS A 390 2.12 -9.94 16.28
CA LYS A 390 1.24 -9.80 17.45
C LYS A 390 1.84 -8.90 18.53
N GLU A 391 3.07 -9.17 18.94
CA GLU A 391 3.80 -8.45 19.99
C GLU A 391 4.02 -6.97 19.62
N VAL A 392 4.28 -6.68 18.34
CA VAL A 392 4.42 -5.32 17.81
C VAL A 392 3.09 -4.59 17.86
N LYS A 393 1.99 -5.23 17.41
CA LYS A 393 0.63 -4.67 17.50
C LYS A 393 0.20 -4.44 18.95
N ASP A 394 0.60 -5.28 19.87
CA ASP A 394 0.26 -5.15 21.29
C ASP A 394 0.92 -3.88 21.87
N VAL A 395 2.21 -3.63 21.59
CA VAL A 395 2.90 -2.39 22.02
C VAL A 395 2.29 -1.16 21.33
N ILE A 396 2.07 -1.22 20.02
CA ILE A 396 1.44 -0.12 19.27
C ILE A 396 0.05 0.21 19.81
N ALA A 397 -0.74 -0.79 20.22
CA ALA A 397 -2.07 -0.54 20.80
C ALA A 397 -1.98 0.23 22.13
N TYR A 398 -0.98 -0.02 22.98
CA TYR A 398 -0.72 0.83 24.15
C TYR A 398 -0.39 2.27 23.76
N CYS A 399 0.48 2.45 22.76
CA CYS A 399 0.84 3.79 22.27
C CYS A 399 -0.37 4.50 21.69
N ARG A 400 -1.24 3.80 20.94
CA ARG A 400 -2.49 4.35 20.37
C ARG A 400 -3.44 4.82 21.47
N VAL A 401 -3.69 4.01 22.49
CA VAL A 401 -4.56 4.40 23.63
C VAL A 401 -3.96 5.55 24.41
N THR A 402 -2.65 5.66 24.49
CA THR A 402 -1.96 6.78 25.14
C THR A 402 -2.23 8.10 24.39
N VAL A 403 -2.20 8.08 23.06
CA VAL A 403 -2.48 9.27 22.23
C VAL A 403 -3.98 9.55 22.10
N ASN A 404 -4.76 8.49 21.89
CA ASN A 404 -6.22 8.55 21.75
C ASN A 404 -6.90 7.51 22.64
N PRO A 405 -7.28 7.84 23.88
CA PRO A 405 -7.91 6.90 24.80
C PRO A 405 -9.29 6.44 24.39
N TYR A 406 -9.92 7.11 23.42
CA TYR A 406 -11.21 6.73 22.84
C TYR A 406 -11.10 5.67 21.73
N ASP A 407 -9.88 5.24 21.38
CA ASP A 407 -9.64 4.14 20.46
C ASP A 407 -10.09 2.80 21.07
N GLU A 408 -11.34 2.42 20.81
CA GLU A 408 -11.94 1.24 21.40
C GLU A 408 -11.25 -0.07 21.01
N GLU A 409 -10.79 -0.21 19.77
CA GLU A 409 -10.14 -1.44 19.30
C GLU A 409 -8.80 -1.64 20.01
N ALA A 410 -7.98 -0.61 20.09
CA ALA A 410 -6.73 -0.65 20.83
C ALA A 410 -6.98 -0.85 22.32
N LEU A 411 -7.99 -0.20 22.91
CA LEU A 411 -8.32 -0.34 24.32
C LEU A 411 -8.77 -1.78 24.67
N ARG A 412 -9.63 -2.39 23.86
CA ARG A 412 -10.06 -3.79 24.00
C ARG A 412 -8.89 -4.76 23.90
N ARG A 413 -7.93 -4.48 23.04
CA ARG A 413 -6.73 -5.30 22.85
C ARG A 413 -5.86 -5.34 24.09
N ILE A 414 -5.63 -4.18 24.74
CA ILE A 414 -4.66 -4.04 25.83
C ILE A 414 -5.23 -4.19 27.24
N ILE A 415 -6.54 -4.05 27.44
CA ILE A 415 -7.15 -3.98 28.77
C ILE A 415 -6.83 -5.22 29.65
N ASN A 416 -6.69 -6.38 29.03
CA ASN A 416 -6.27 -7.63 29.68
C ASN A 416 -4.99 -8.23 29.10
N TYR A 417 -4.17 -7.45 28.42
CA TYR A 417 -2.84 -7.87 27.98
C TYR A 417 -1.78 -6.87 28.46
N PRO A 418 -0.71 -7.33 29.16
CA PRO A 418 -0.55 -8.67 29.77
C PRO A 418 -1.67 -9.01 30.74
N ALA A 419 -1.79 -10.31 31.11
CA ALA A 419 -2.93 -10.83 31.85
C ALA A 419 -3.17 -10.10 33.18
N ARG A 420 -4.25 -9.32 33.31
CA ARG A 420 -4.67 -8.57 34.49
C ARG A 420 -5.84 -9.21 35.22
N GLY A 421 -6.35 -10.32 34.67
CA GLY A 421 -7.54 -10.97 35.20
C GLY A 421 -8.82 -10.14 35.00
N ILE A 422 -8.88 -9.35 33.90
CA ILE A 422 -10.07 -8.68 33.39
C ILE A 422 -10.64 -9.60 32.31
N GLY A 423 -11.57 -10.48 32.69
CA GLY A 423 -12.12 -11.50 31.78
C GLY A 423 -13.21 -10.94 30.83
N ASN A 424 -13.58 -11.77 29.84
CA ASN A 424 -14.58 -11.42 28.83
C ASN A 424 -15.92 -10.97 29.44
N THR A 425 -16.37 -11.58 30.55
CA THR A 425 -17.61 -11.18 31.24
C THR A 425 -17.54 -9.72 31.71
N THR A 426 -16.40 -9.27 32.23
CA THR A 426 -16.19 -7.88 32.67
C THR A 426 -16.22 -6.93 31.47
N LEU A 427 -15.57 -7.34 30.33
CA LEU A 427 -15.58 -6.59 29.09
C LEU A 427 -16.97 -6.47 28.47
N THR A 428 -17.77 -7.54 28.51
CA THR A 428 -19.16 -7.53 28.05
C THR A 428 -19.99 -6.53 28.86
N ARG A 429 -19.92 -6.57 30.20
CA ARG A 429 -20.64 -5.62 31.08
C ARG A 429 -20.20 -4.18 30.88
N LEU A 430 -18.88 -3.96 30.63
CA LEU A 430 -18.35 -2.63 30.29
C LEU A 430 -18.98 -2.12 28.98
N SER A 431 -19.08 -2.98 27.98
CA SER A 431 -19.67 -2.65 26.67
C SER A 431 -21.18 -2.41 26.75
N GLU A 432 -21.91 -3.20 27.51
CA GLU A 432 -23.34 -3.02 27.79
C GLU A 432 -23.60 -1.68 28.47
N CYS A 433 -22.78 -1.36 29.49
CA CYS A 433 -22.86 -0.08 30.19
C CYS A 433 -22.59 1.10 29.24
N ALA A 434 -21.56 1.02 28.39
CA ALA A 434 -21.25 2.02 27.39
C ALA A 434 -22.39 2.21 26.38
N GLY A 435 -23.01 1.11 25.93
CA GLY A 435 -24.16 1.13 25.04
C GLY A 435 -25.39 1.81 25.65
N VAL A 436 -25.68 1.55 26.93
CA VAL A 436 -26.80 2.20 27.65
C VAL A 436 -26.57 3.70 27.84
N LEU A 437 -25.32 4.09 28.12
CA LEU A 437 -24.95 5.50 28.32
C LEU A 437 -24.72 6.26 27.02
N GLY A 438 -24.65 5.57 25.88
CA GLY A 438 -24.33 6.18 24.58
C GLY A 438 -22.91 6.75 24.51
N CYS A 439 -21.95 6.18 25.26
CA CYS A 439 -20.57 6.66 25.34
C CYS A 439 -19.55 5.56 25.02
N GLY A 440 -18.26 5.92 24.87
CA GLY A 440 -17.18 4.96 24.65
C GLY A 440 -16.72 4.25 25.94
N LEU A 441 -16.01 3.13 25.79
CA LEU A 441 -15.48 2.34 26.91
C LEU A 441 -14.59 3.15 27.85
N TRP A 442 -13.78 4.06 27.30
CA TRP A 442 -12.90 4.91 28.10
C TRP A 442 -13.68 5.82 29.02
N GLN A 443 -14.81 6.37 28.58
CA GLN A 443 -15.66 7.20 29.41
C GLN A 443 -16.26 6.41 30.59
N VAL A 444 -16.69 5.16 30.35
CA VAL A 444 -17.16 4.27 31.40
C VAL A 444 -16.05 3.97 32.43
N LEU A 445 -14.80 3.80 31.98
CA LEU A 445 -13.63 3.62 32.84
C LEU A 445 -13.32 4.88 33.67
N LEU A 446 -13.51 6.06 33.10
CA LEU A 446 -13.32 7.33 33.83
C LEU A 446 -14.36 7.51 34.93
N ASP A 447 -15.62 7.33 34.61
CA ASP A 447 -16.76 7.68 35.48
C ASP A 447 -17.09 6.56 36.46
N MET A 448 -16.76 5.30 36.14
CA MET A 448 -17.09 4.11 36.93
C MET A 448 -18.53 4.16 37.45
N PRO A 449 -19.54 4.29 36.57
CA PRO A 449 -20.92 4.53 36.97
C PRO A 449 -21.45 3.40 37.85
N SER A 450 -22.41 3.71 38.73
CA SER A 450 -22.99 2.75 39.68
C SER A 450 -23.71 1.59 38.98
N MET A 451 -24.19 1.81 37.76
CA MET A 451 -24.83 0.78 36.93
C MET A 451 -23.85 -0.24 36.32
N LEU A 452 -22.56 0.02 36.41
CA LEU A 452 -21.55 -0.96 35.95
C LEU A 452 -21.52 -2.13 36.93
N ASP A 453 -22.22 -3.21 36.58
CA ASP A 453 -22.38 -4.42 37.41
C ASP A 453 -21.16 -5.34 37.26
N VAL A 454 -20.10 -5.01 37.99
CA VAL A 454 -18.88 -5.79 38.08
C VAL A 454 -18.48 -6.03 39.54
N SER A 455 -17.78 -7.14 39.83
CA SER A 455 -17.32 -7.43 41.20
C SER A 455 -16.34 -6.36 41.72
N ALA A 456 -16.24 -6.19 43.02
CA ALA A 456 -15.30 -5.24 43.62
C ALA A 456 -13.84 -5.53 43.22
N GLY A 457 -13.48 -6.79 43.04
CA GLY A 457 -12.15 -7.20 42.55
C GLY A 457 -11.92 -6.77 41.10
N ALA A 458 -12.93 -6.93 40.22
CA ALA A 458 -12.84 -6.47 38.84
C ALA A 458 -12.78 -4.95 38.79
N LYS A 459 -13.58 -4.25 39.57
CA LYS A 459 -13.55 -2.78 39.66
C LYS A 459 -12.18 -2.25 40.06
N LYS A 460 -11.52 -2.87 41.04
CA LYS A 460 -10.14 -2.51 41.48
C LYS A 460 -9.14 -2.67 40.32
N LYS A 461 -9.25 -3.74 39.52
CA LYS A 461 -8.38 -3.98 38.35
C LYS A 461 -8.63 -2.97 37.25
N LEU A 462 -9.89 -2.63 36.96
CA LEU A 462 -10.25 -1.61 35.98
C LEU A 462 -9.72 -0.23 36.37
N ILE A 463 -9.82 0.13 37.68
CA ILE A 463 -9.26 1.38 38.21
C ILE A 463 -7.75 1.42 38.04
N ALA A 464 -7.04 0.33 38.40
CA ALA A 464 -5.59 0.26 38.25
C ALA A 464 -5.16 0.40 36.76
N PHE A 465 -5.87 -0.25 35.86
CA PHE A 465 -5.64 -0.11 34.42
C PHE A 465 -5.91 1.32 33.94
N ARG A 466 -7.02 1.93 34.31
CA ARG A 466 -7.36 3.33 34.01
C ARG A 466 -6.24 4.28 34.45
N ASP A 467 -5.78 4.13 35.68
CA ASP A 467 -4.78 5.01 36.28
C ASP A 467 -3.41 4.85 35.59
N LEU A 468 -3.06 3.62 35.16
CA LEU A 468 -1.90 3.35 34.32
C LEU A 468 -1.96 4.11 32.98
N ILE A 469 -3.10 4.03 32.30
CA ILE A 469 -3.27 4.75 31.02
C ILE A 469 -3.24 6.26 31.22
N LYS A 470 -3.89 6.80 32.28
CA LYS A 470 -3.81 8.23 32.61
C LYS A 470 -2.36 8.70 32.82
N MET A 471 -1.52 7.89 33.44
CA MET A 471 -0.10 8.19 33.63
C MET A 471 0.60 8.33 32.26
N TYR A 472 0.36 7.41 31.30
CA TYR A 472 0.95 7.48 29.98
C TYR A 472 0.46 8.70 29.18
N ILE A 473 -0.84 9.00 29.25
CA ILE A 473 -1.43 10.19 28.59
C ILE A 473 -0.75 11.48 29.09
N ALA A 474 -0.48 11.58 30.40
CA ALA A 474 0.20 12.74 30.97
C ALA A 474 1.66 12.89 30.47
N MET A 475 2.33 11.78 30.16
CA MET A 475 3.71 11.77 29.66
C MET A 475 3.82 12.08 28.16
N GLU A 476 2.78 11.81 27.38
CA GLU A 476 2.80 11.90 25.91
C GLU A 476 3.11 13.30 25.38
N ALA A 477 2.68 14.33 26.10
CA ALA A 477 2.88 15.72 25.67
C ALA A 477 4.33 16.22 25.78
N GLU A 478 5.16 15.58 26.63
CA GLU A 478 6.48 16.08 26.98
C GLU A 478 7.62 15.10 26.65
N MET A 479 7.29 13.81 26.45
CA MET A 479 8.29 12.75 26.30
C MET A 479 8.47 12.35 24.83
N PRO A 480 9.71 12.18 24.34
CA PRO A 480 9.97 11.61 23.01
C PRO A 480 9.33 10.24 22.84
N ALA A 481 8.95 9.89 21.61
CA ALA A 481 8.20 8.66 21.30
C ALA A 481 8.92 7.38 21.75
N SER A 482 10.23 7.27 21.52
CA SER A 482 11.04 6.10 21.87
C SER A 482 11.17 5.92 23.39
N GLU A 483 11.30 7.02 24.13
CA GLU A 483 11.37 7.01 25.61
C GLU A 483 10.02 6.62 26.21
N LEU A 484 8.92 7.19 25.70
CA LEU A 484 7.57 6.84 26.10
C LEU A 484 7.26 5.37 25.81
N MET A 485 7.62 4.87 24.63
CA MET A 485 7.44 3.46 24.25
C MET A 485 8.21 2.53 25.20
N SER A 486 9.47 2.83 25.47
CA SER A 486 10.29 2.07 26.41
C SER A 486 9.70 2.06 27.82
N LYS A 487 9.13 3.19 28.26
CA LYS A 487 8.44 3.31 29.55
C LYS A 487 7.18 2.45 29.58
N ILE A 488 6.37 2.50 28.50
CA ILE A 488 5.16 1.66 28.36
C ILE A 488 5.53 0.18 28.45
N ILE A 489 6.51 -0.29 27.69
CA ILE A 489 6.93 -1.70 27.66
C ILE A 489 7.33 -2.16 29.07
N ARG A 490 8.11 -1.35 29.80
CA ARG A 490 8.59 -1.70 31.15
C ARG A 490 7.50 -1.68 32.24
N THR A 491 6.55 -0.75 32.15
CA THR A 491 5.58 -0.54 33.25
C THR A 491 4.20 -1.13 32.99
N SER A 492 3.91 -1.56 31.75
CA SER A 492 2.65 -2.23 31.41
C SER A 492 2.61 -3.71 31.82
N GLY A 493 3.77 -4.33 32.06
CA GLY A 493 3.94 -5.75 32.28
C GLY A 493 4.35 -6.54 31.02
N ILE A 494 4.49 -5.88 29.86
CA ILE A 494 4.95 -6.54 28.62
C ILE A 494 6.38 -7.07 28.81
N TYR A 495 7.23 -6.29 29.49
CA TYR A 495 8.60 -6.70 29.77
C TYR A 495 8.61 -8.00 30.59
N GLU A 496 7.85 -8.06 31.68
CA GLU A 496 7.77 -9.25 32.53
C GLU A 496 7.19 -10.46 31.78
N ASP A 497 6.22 -10.24 30.88
CA ASP A 497 5.58 -11.31 30.10
C ASP A 497 6.55 -11.94 29.09
N LEU A 498 7.41 -11.14 28.45
CA LEU A 498 8.29 -11.59 27.38
C LEU A 498 9.72 -11.97 27.86
N TRP A 499 10.34 -11.19 28.77
CA TRP A 499 11.77 -11.32 29.11
C TRP A 499 12.08 -12.37 30.18
N HIS A 500 11.08 -12.98 30.81
CA HIS A 500 11.27 -14.07 31.79
C HIS A 500 11.21 -15.47 31.15
N SER A 501 10.98 -15.56 29.86
CA SER A 501 10.93 -16.82 29.11
C SER A 501 12.25 -17.08 28.37
N SER A 502 12.70 -18.33 28.38
CA SER A 502 13.80 -18.83 27.54
C SER A 502 13.31 -19.60 26.32
N ASP A 503 12.01 -19.53 26.02
CA ASP A 503 11.43 -20.14 24.83
C ASP A 503 11.94 -19.40 23.57
N PRO A 504 12.42 -20.11 22.54
CA PRO A 504 12.88 -19.49 21.28
C PRO A 504 11.85 -18.55 20.64
N ASP A 505 10.54 -18.88 20.74
CA ASP A 505 9.47 -18.03 20.22
C ASP A 505 9.37 -16.70 20.99
N ASP A 506 9.55 -16.72 22.31
CA ASP A 506 9.53 -15.51 23.13
C ASP A 506 10.80 -14.67 22.95
N ILE A 507 11.96 -15.31 22.72
CA ILE A 507 13.19 -14.58 22.36
C ILE A 507 12.98 -13.83 21.01
N SER A 508 12.37 -14.48 20.03
CA SER A 508 12.07 -13.82 18.76
C SER A 508 11.09 -12.64 18.92
N ARG A 509 10.11 -12.77 19.83
CA ARG A 509 9.19 -11.64 20.17
C ARG A 509 9.92 -10.50 20.89
N GLN A 510 10.87 -10.81 21.79
CA GLN A 510 11.73 -9.79 22.42
C GLN A 510 12.53 -9.00 21.39
N GLU A 511 13.15 -9.71 20.42
CA GLU A 511 13.89 -9.08 19.32
C GLU A 511 12.98 -8.16 18.49
N ASN A 512 11.75 -8.58 18.19
CA ASN A 512 10.78 -7.77 17.49
C ASN A 512 10.37 -6.51 18.28
N VAL A 513 10.18 -6.61 19.59
CA VAL A 513 9.87 -5.45 20.44
C VAL A 513 11.06 -4.50 20.52
N GLN A 514 12.29 -5.02 20.60
CA GLN A 514 13.50 -4.19 20.56
C GLN A 514 13.67 -3.48 19.24
N GLU A 515 13.38 -4.16 18.13
CA GLU A 515 13.43 -3.57 16.79
C GLU A 515 12.38 -2.47 16.61
N LEU A 516 11.21 -2.60 17.24
CA LEU A 516 10.20 -1.54 17.26
C LEU A 516 10.72 -0.26 17.96
N ILE A 517 11.47 -0.42 19.05
CA ILE A 517 12.10 0.72 19.74
C ILE A 517 13.16 1.35 18.83
N ASN A 518 13.98 0.53 18.16
CA ASN A 518 14.99 1.02 17.21
C ASN A 518 14.35 1.82 16.06
N ALA A 519 13.27 1.31 15.48
CA ALA A 519 12.51 2.00 14.43
C ALA A 519 11.95 3.35 14.93
N CYS A 520 11.45 3.37 16.17
CA CYS A 520 10.97 4.62 16.78
C CYS A 520 12.10 5.63 17.02
N THR A 521 13.29 5.17 17.40
CA THR A 521 14.48 6.03 17.58
C THR A 521 14.96 6.60 16.24
N ALA A 522 14.99 5.77 15.18
CA ALA A 522 15.35 6.22 13.84
C ALA A 522 14.36 7.27 13.30
N PHE A 523 13.07 7.11 13.57
CA PHE A 523 12.06 8.13 13.29
C PHE A 523 12.40 9.46 13.99
N GLU A 524 12.73 9.44 15.28
CA GLU A 524 13.08 10.67 16.02
C GLU A 524 14.32 11.36 15.45
N GLU A 525 15.33 10.61 15.07
CA GLU A 525 16.55 11.15 14.45
C GLU A 525 16.21 11.87 13.14
N ALA A 526 15.42 11.22 12.27
CA ALA A 526 14.98 11.83 11.01
C ALA A 526 14.12 13.08 11.22
N GLN A 527 13.24 13.11 12.23
CA GLN A 527 12.42 14.29 12.55
C GLN A 527 13.26 15.44 13.11
N ARG A 528 14.28 15.16 13.93
CA ARG A 528 15.18 16.19 14.44
C ARG A 528 15.98 16.86 13.32
N GLU A 529 16.40 16.12 12.31
CA GLU A 529 17.11 16.68 11.14
C GLU A 529 16.22 17.65 10.36
N THR A 530 14.92 17.39 10.27
CA THR A 530 13.96 18.27 9.59
C THR A 530 13.41 19.39 10.48
N GLY A 531 13.67 19.33 11.80
CA GLY A 531 13.14 20.26 12.80
C GLY A 531 11.68 20.02 13.14
N ASP A 532 11.17 18.80 12.90
CA ASP A 532 9.81 18.38 13.20
C ASP A 532 9.70 17.77 14.61
N GLU A 533 8.46 17.58 15.09
CA GLU A 533 8.21 17.07 16.44
C GLU A 533 8.40 15.53 16.53
N THR A 534 9.01 15.07 17.64
CA THR A 534 9.35 13.66 17.89
C THR A 534 8.37 12.93 18.80
N LEU A 535 7.14 13.43 18.96
CA LEU A 535 6.13 12.88 19.86
C LEU A 535 5.47 11.63 19.28
N MET A 536 4.94 10.78 20.17
CA MET A 536 4.32 9.50 19.85
C MET A 536 3.20 9.59 18.79
N ARG A 537 2.42 10.67 18.79
CA ARG A 537 1.34 10.89 17.81
C ARG A 537 1.82 10.93 16.37
N TYR A 538 3.00 11.48 16.13
CA TYR A 538 3.59 11.57 14.78
C TYR A 538 4.21 10.23 14.34
N TYR A 539 4.85 9.52 15.26
CA TYR A 539 5.32 8.16 15.00
C TYR A 539 4.18 7.21 14.61
N LEU A 540 3.08 7.23 15.37
CA LEU A 540 1.92 6.39 15.07
C LEU A 540 1.27 6.74 13.72
N GLN A 541 1.31 8.00 13.31
CA GLN A 541 0.84 8.40 11.98
C GLN A 541 1.72 7.76 10.89
N GLU A 542 3.04 7.80 11.03
CA GLU A 542 3.95 7.18 10.08
C GLU A 542 3.74 5.67 10.02
N VAL A 543 3.74 4.99 11.16
CA VAL A 543 3.49 3.54 11.25
C VAL A 543 2.16 3.13 10.60
N SER A 544 1.08 3.89 10.83
CA SER A 544 -0.24 3.61 10.25
C SER A 544 -0.27 3.73 8.73
N LEU A 545 0.66 4.48 8.15
CA LEU A 545 0.74 4.74 6.71
C LEU A 545 1.79 3.87 6.00
N LEU A 546 2.54 3.05 6.75
CA LEU A 546 3.48 2.09 6.17
C LEU A 546 2.73 0.94 5.49
N THR A 547 3.23 0.56 4.33
CA THR A 547 2.76 -0.62 3.59
C THR A 547 3.82 -1.72 3.63
N ASP A 548 3.43 -2.96 3.28
CA ASP A 548 4.37 -4.09 3.18
C ASP A 548 5.51 -3.84 2.16
N MET A 549 5.32 -2.88 1.25
CA MET A 549 6.31 -2.48 0.25
C MET A 549 7.35 -1.48 0.78
N ASP A 550 7.10 -0.89 1.94
CA ASP A 550 7.96 0.13 2.55
C ASP A 550 8.99 -0.44 3.54
N GLN A 551 9.01 -1.77 3.74
CA GLN A 551 10.00 -2.42 4.59
C GLN A 551 11.41 -2.26 3.99
N GLU A 552 12.34 -1.76 4.79
CA GLU A 552 13.73 -1.61 4.38
C GLU A 552 14.37 -2.97 4.12
N ASP A 553 14.88 -3.12 2.90
CA ASP A 553 15.84 -4.16 2.62
C ASP A 553 17.13 -3.84 3.38
N SER A 554 17.63 -4.77 4.19
CA SER A 554 19.02 -4.69 4.67
C SER A 554 19.92 -4.61 3.43
N GLU A 555 20.40 -3.41 3.11
CA GLU A 555 21.34 -3.19 2.01
C GLU A 555 22.58 -4.06 2.27
N GLY A 556 22.82 -5.00 1.37
CA GLY A 556 24.06 -5.79 1.37
C GLY A 556 23.89 -7.30 1.24
N ASP A 557 22.72 -7.86 1.43
CA ASP A 557 22.52 -9.30 1.33
C ASP A 557 22.39 -9.78 -0.13
N ASP A 558 23.34 -10.63 -0.55
CA ASP A 558 23.29 -11.26 -1.88
C ASP A 558 22.30 -12.43 -1.88
N LYS A 559 21.02 -12.14 -2.09
CA LYS A 559 19.89 -13.08 -2.02
C LYS A 559 18.98 -12.96 -3.23
N VAL A 560 18.50 -14.10 -3.75
CA VAL A 560 17.46 -14.12 -4.78
C VAL A 560 16.14 -13.63 -4.21
N THR A 561 15.45 -12.75 -4.92
CA THR A 561 14.17 -12.20 -4.46
C THR A 561 12.99 -13.00 -5.03
N LEU A 562 12.12 -13.49 -4.15
CA LEU A 562 10.86 -14.18 -4.46
C LEU A 562 9.70 -13.25 -4.15
N MET A 563 8.84 -12.95 -5.14
CA MET A 563 7.70 -12.04 -4.91
C MET A 563 6.55 -12.26 -5.90
N THR A 564 5.39 -11.72 -5.57
CA THR A 564 4.30 -11.64 -6.55
C THR A 564 4.62 -10.59 -7.63
N ILE A 565 4.06 -10.78 -8.82
CA ILE A 565 4.21 -9.80 -9.92
C ILE A 565 3.70 -8.42 -9.51
N HIS A 566 2.62 -8.35 -8.70
CA HIS A 566 2.11 -7.08 -8.18
C HIS A 566 3.13 -6.35 -7.29
N ALA A 567 3.82 -7.08 -6.43
CA ALA A 567 4.86 -6.52 -5.57
C ALA A 567 6.12 -6.10 -6.35
N ALA A 568 6.34 -6.66 -7.54
CA ALA A 568 7.46 -6.31 -8.40
C ALA A 568 7.28 -4.99 -9.16
N LYS A 569 6.09 -4.38 -9.12
CA LYS A 569 5.84 -3.07 -9.74
C LYS A 569 6.74 -2.01 -9.09
N GLY A 570 7.43 -1.21 -9.92
CA GLY A 570 8.41 -0.22 -9.45
C GLY A 570 9.84 -0.76 -9.31
N LEU A 571 10.01 -2.09 -9.17
CA LEU A 571 11.32 -2.73 -9.06
C LEU A 571 11.87 -3.14 -10.43
N GLU A 572 13.17 -3.49 -10.47
CA GLU A 572 13.83 -3.98 -11.68
C GLU A 572 14.98 -4.93 -11.31
N PHE A 573 15.18 -5.93 -12.14
CA PHE A 573 16.22 -6.95 -11.95
C PHE A 573 16.89 -7.29 -13.27
N PRO A 574 18.21 -7.45 -13.32
CA PRO A 574 18.91 -7.96 -14.51
C PRO A 574 18.33 -9.27 -15.02
N VAL A 575 17.98 -10.20 -14.14
CA VAL A 575 17.44 -11.53 -14.48
C VAL A 575 16.10 -11.78 -13.80
N VAL A 576 15.08 -12.09 -14.60
CA VAL A 576 13.73 -12.35 -14.09
C VAL A 576 13.23 -13.73 -14.54
N HIS A 577 12.70 -14.49 -13.60
CA HIS A 577 11.98 -15.73 -13.83
C HIS A 577 10.49 -15.50 -13.52
N VAL A 578 9.62 -15.57 -14.53
CA VAL A 578 8.16 -15.53 -14.36
C VAL A 578 7.66 -16.97 -14.40
N VAL A 579 7.11 -17.44 -13.30
CA VAL A 579 6.78 -18.87 -13.11
C VAL A 579 5.27 -19.10 -13.06
N GLY A 580 4.84 -20.33 -13.36
CA GLY A 580 3.44 -20.71 -13.36
C GLY A 580 2.64 -20.06 -14.50
N MET A 581 3.23 -19.97 -15.70
CA MET A 581 2.59 -19.45 -16.91
C MET A 581 1.55 -20.45 -17.46
N GLU A 582 0.43 -20.60 -16.75
CA GLU A 582 -0.60 -21.59 -17.00
C GLU A 582 -1.98 -20.94 -16.90
N GLU A 583 -2.95 -21.42 -17.70
CA GLU A 583 -4.36 -21.01 -17.56
C GLU A 583 -4.86 -21.28 -16.14
N GLU A 584 -5.73 -20.42 -15.63
CA GLU A 584 -6.30 -20.43 -14.26
C GLU A 584 -5.29 -20.12 -13.14
N ILE A 585 -4.01 -19.88 -13.50
CA ILE A 585 -2.96 -19.38 -12.59
C ILE A 585 -2.50 -18.01 -13.06
N PHE A 586 -1.98 -17.94 -14.30
CA PHE A 586 -1.60 -16.69 -14.94
C PHE A 586 -1.85 -16.78 -16.45
N PRO A 587 -3.00 -16.25 -16.93
CA PRO A 587 -4.01 -15.45 -16.20
C PRO A 587 -4.74 -16.23 -15.12
N GLY A 588 -5.20 -15.50 -14.08
CA GLY A 588 -5.95 -16.04 -12.98
C GLY A 588 -7.33 -16.58 -13.40
N GLU A 589 -7.96 -17.38 -12.53
CA GLU A 589 -9.22 -18.08 -12.79
C GLU A 589 -10.35 -17.15 -13.28
N HIS A 590 -10.47 -15.95 -12.69
CA HIS A 590 -11.48 -14.95 -13.05
C HIS A 590 -11.10 -14.03 -14.22
N ALA A 591 -9.96 -14.24 -14.85
CA ALA A 591 -9.52 -13.41 -15.97
C ALA A 591 -10.47 -13.49 -17.19
N SER A 592 -11.15 -14.61 -17.35
CA SER A 592 -12.10 -14.84 -18.45
C SER A 592 -13.52 -14.31 -18.20
N ASP A 593 -13.82 -13.78 -16.99
CA ASP A 593 -15.15 -13.27 -16.62
C ASP A 593 -15.53 -12.02 -17.42
N SER A 594 -14.53 -11.24 -17.84
CA SER A 594 -14.77 -10.07 -18.70
C SER A 594 -13.53 -9.71 -19.54
N PRO A 595 -13.73 -9.04 -20.71
CA PRO A 595 -12.61 -8.48 -21.48
C PRO A 595 -11.71 -7.54 -20.66
N LYS A 596 -12.29 -6.78 -19.72
CA LYS A 596 -11.54 -5.87 -18.84
C LYS A 596 -10.61 -6.63 -17.91
N SER A 597 -11.08 -7.73 -17.30
CA SER A 597 -10.27 -8.57 -16.41
C SER A 597 -9.11 -9.20 -17.18
N LEU A 598 -9.34 -9.67 -18.40
CA LEU A 598 -8.28 -10.24 -19.23
C LEU A 598 -7.24 -9.18 -19.64
N GLU A 599 -7.69 -7.96 -19.98
CA GLU A 599 -6.78 -6.86 -20.29
C GLU A 599 -5.93 -6.45 -19.08
N GLU A 600 -6.46 -6.51 -17.86
CA GLU A 600 -5.70 -6.24 -16.63
C GLU A 600 -4.67 -7.33 -16.35
N GLU A 601 -5.02 -8.61 -16.47
CA GLU A 601 -4.05 -9.71 -16.35
C GLU A 601 -2.95 -9.62 -17.43
N ARG A 602 -3.28 -9.14 -18.63
CA ARG A 602 -2.27 -8.87 -19.69
C ARG A 602 -1.34 -7.71 -19.32
N ARG A 603 -1.86 -6.64 -18.68
CA ARG A 603 -1.02 -5.57 -18.13
C ARG A 603 -0.12 -6.11 -17.01
N LEU A 604 -0.62 -7.03 -16.19
CA LEU A 604 0.18 -7.69 -15.17
C LEU A 604 1.34 -8.49 -15.81
N PHE A 605 1.07 -9.17 -16.92
CA PHE A 605 2.12 -9.86 -17.68
C PHE A 605 3.11 -8.88 -18.33
N TYR A 606 2.63 -7.78 -18.89
CA TYR A 606 3.49 -6.69 -19.36
C TYR A 606 4.39 -6.15 -18.25
N VAL A 607 3.85 -5.96 -17.04
CA VAL A 607 4.65 -5.56 -15.87
C VAL A 607 5.72 -6.61 -15.59
N ALA A 608 5.38 -7.90 -15.55
CA ALA A 608 6.35 -8.97 -15.29
C ALA A 608 7.53 -8.97 -16.28
N LEU A 609 7.25 -8.88 -17.59
CA LEU A 609 8.27 -8.81 -18.63
C LEU A 609 9.17 -7.58 -18.48
N THR A 610 8.58 -6.43 -18.20
CA THR A 610 9.31 -5.14 -18.10
C THR A 610 10.09 -4.97 -16.79
N ARG A 611 10.04 -5.95 -15.89
CA ARG A 611 10.96 -5.98 -14.72
C ARG A 611 12.35 -6.47 -15.10
N ALA A 612 12.48 -7.22 -16.21
CA ALA A 612 13.75 -7.75 -16.67
C ALA A 612 14.60 -6.68 -17.39
N GLY A 613 15.86 -6.58 -17.00
CA GLY A 613 16.88 -5.77 -17.69
C GLY A 613 17.52 -6.53 -18.84
N SER A 614 18.09 -7.70 -18.56
CA SER A 614 18.94 -8.46 -19.48
C SER A 614 18.36 -9.80 -19.90
N LEU A 615 17.88 -10.60 -18.95
CA LEU A 615 17.39 -11.95 -19.19
C LEU A 615 15.99 -12.16 -18.64
N CYS A 616 15.12 -12.78 -19.43
CA CYS A 616 13.75 -13.12 -19.03
C CYS A 616 13.46 -14.60 -19.34
N TYR A 617 13.06 -15.34 -18.30
CA TYR A 617 12.64 -16.73 -18.37
C TYR A 617 11.18 -16.84 -18.00
N LEU A 618 10.40 -17.53 -18.81
CA LEU A 618 8.99 -17.85 -18.56
C LEU A 618 8.89 -19.35 -18.36
N SER A 619 8.26 -19.83 -17.31
CA SER A 619 8.14 -21.29 -17.08
C SER A 619 6.69 -21.70 -16.84
N HIS A 620 6.37 -22.93 -17.24
CA HIS A 620 5.10 -23.57 -16.99
C HIS A 620 5.26 -25.09 -16.83
N ALA A 621 4.39 -25.67 -15.98
CA ALA A 621 4.31 -27.10 -15.76
C ALA A 621 3.09 -27.72 -16.49
N ARG A 622 3.19 -28.98 -16.95
CA ARG A 622 2.06 -29.72 -17.53
C ARG A 622 1.11 -30.26 -16.46
N MET A 623 1.61 -30.49 -15.27
CA MET A 623 0.83 -30.95 -14.11
C MET A 623 1.23 -30.13 -12.89
N ARG A 624 0.24 -29.74 -12.08
CA ARG A 624 0.45 -29.00 -10.85
C ARG A 624 -0.45 -29.51 -9.74
N ARG A 625 0.09 -29.58 -8.53
CA ARG A 625 -0.69 -29.93 -7.35
C ARG A 625 -1.38 -28.71 -6.77
N ARG A 626 -2.74 -28.70 -6.81
CA ARG A 626 -3.57 -27.64 -6.21
C ARG A 626 -4.66 -28.25 -5.34
N TYR A 627 -4.88 -27.70 -4.15
CA TYR A 627 -5.93 -28.17 -3.21
C TYR A 627 -5.87 -29.70 -2.92
N GLY A 628 -4.66 -30.26 -2.87
CA GLY A 628 -4.45 -31.68 -2.61
C GLY A 628 -4.60 -32.61 -3.82
N GLN A 629 -5.02 -32.10 -4.98
CA GLN A 629 -5.19 -32.85 -6.22
C GLN A 629 -4.15 -32.45 -7.28
N THR A 630 -3.75 -33.39 -8.12
CA THR A 630 -2.89 -33.15 -9.28
C THR A 630 -3.75 -32.87 -10.50
N ASN A 631 -3.64 -31.68 -11.06
CA ASN A 631 -4.37 -31.25 -12.24
C ASN A 631 -3.45 -31.08 -13.44
N PHE A 632 -3.92 -31.46 -14.64
CA PHE A 632 -3.26 -31.14 -15.89
C PHE A 632 -3.45 -29.66 -16.20
N GLN A 633 -2.38 -28.99 -16.62
CA GLN A 633 -2.36 -27.57 -16.90
C GLN A 633 -2.20 -27.29 -18.38
N THR A 634 -2.90 -26.27 -18.86
CA THR A 634 -2.73 -25.73 -20.20
C THR A 634 -1.77 -24.53 -20.13
N PRO A 635 -0.77 -24.42 -21.03
CA PRO A 635 0.09 -23.25 -21.08
C PRO A 635 -0.70 -21.95 -21.22
N SER A 636 -0.30 -20.90 -20.54
CA SER A 636 -0.91 -19.58 -20.57
C SER A 636 -1.11 -19.06 -22.01
N ARG A 637 -2.29 -18.55 -22.29
CA ARG A 637 -2.59 -17.87 -23.57
C ARG A 637 -1.66 -16.70 -23.83
N PHE A 638 -1.11 -16.07 -22.80
CA PHE A 638 -0.19 -14.92 -22.92
C PHE A 638 1.15 -15.30 -23.59
N LEU A 639 1.56 -16.55 -23.54
CA LEU A 639 2.74 -17.01 -24.28
C LEU A 639 2.56 -16.88 -25.80
N LYS A 640 1.30 -16.97 -26.29
CA LYS A 640 0.98 -16.77 -27.71
C LYS A 640 0.87 -15.29 -28.10
N ASP A 641 0.74 -14.38 -27.12
CA ASP A 641 0.69 -12.95 -27.37
C ASP A 641 2.08 -12.36 -27.65
N ILE A 642 3.15 -13.08 -27.27
CA ILE A 642 4.52 -12.70 -27.60
C ILE A 642 4.82 -13.07 -29.06
N ASP A 643 5.48 -12.17 -29.80
CA ASP A 643 5.96 -12.47 -31.15
C ASP A 643 6.88 -13.70 -31.13
N SER A 644 6.53 -14.71 -31.91
CA SER A 644 7.23 -15.99 -31.92
C SER A 644 8.72 -15.89 -32.29
N ARG A 645 9.12 -14.84 -33.01
CA ARG A 645 10.52 -14.56 -33.36
C ARG A 645 11.36 -14.16 -32.15
N LEU A 646 10.73 -13.70 -31.06
CA LEU A 646 11.38 -13.26 -29.84
C LEU A 646 11.45 -14.35 -28.77
N ILE A 647 10.86 -15.52 -29.04
CA ILE A 647 10.80 -16.64 -28.09
C ILE A 647 11.81 -17.73 -28.47
N ARG A 648 12.46 -18.31 -27.46
CA ARG A 648 13.25 -19.54 -27.56
C ARG A 648 12.73 -20.61 -26.60
N ALA A 649 12.00 -21.58 -27.14
CA ALA A 649 11.51 -22.70 -26.34
C ALA A 649 12.68 -23.64 -25.96
N GLN A 650 12.74 -24.00 -24.68
CA GLN A 650 13.69 -24.99 -24.15
C GLN A 650 12.89 -26.12 -23.49
N ARG A 651 12.93 -27.30 -24.07
CA ARG A 651 12.46 -28.52 -23.42
C ARG A 651 13.65 -29.11 -22.65
N MET A 652 13.52 -29.18 -21.33
CA MET A 652 14.48 -29.89 -20.51
C MET A 652 14.07 -31.36 -20.48
N THR A 653 14.73 -32.19 -21.27
CA THR A 653 14.69 -33.64 -21.09
C THR A 653 15.76 -34.02 -20.10
N PHE A 654 15.36 -34.59 -18.95
CA PHE A 654 16.33 -35.23 -18.06
C PHE A 654 16.88 -36.46 -18.78
N GLY A 655 18.17 -36.42 -19.16
CA GLY A 655 18.92 -37.63 -19.35
C GLY A 655 18.92 -38.41 -18.01
N ARG A 656 18.56 -39.69 -18.09
CA ARG A 656 18.61 -40.67 -17.00
C ARG A 656 20.02 -40.76 -16.39
#